data_94cf66f852928560477b27add246be79
#
_entry.id   94cf66f852928560477b27add246be79
#
_cell.length_a   1.000
_cell.length_b   1.000
_cell.length_c   1.000
_cell.angle_alpha   90.00
_cell.angle_beta   90.00
_cell.angle_gamma   90.00
#
_symmetry.space_group_name_H-M   'P 1'
#
loop_
_entity.id
_entity.type
_entity.pdbx_description
1 polymer ?
#
loop_
_entity_poly.entity_id
_entity_poly.type
_entity_poly.pdbx_seq_one_letter_code
_entity_poly.pdbx_strand_id
1 'polypeptide(L)'
;VRTRSIITAASILSTLNVLSAEPTDTIAAGSLGEVTVTGSAARQRLASTQIGAEQLELSRLARLPAMFGENDLIRSISLMPGVHGEGDGAGGFEVRGGTSSQNLVRLDGITLYNPSHVMGIFSTFNDNAVGRATLYKGPIPSEYGGATASVLETSLANGDLEKYDASATIGILAAKVMASGPVVKDRLSFAATARRSYVDAFLQMVPQYRSTVMNFYDVTAKLHYTPRRGDHLDVSFIAGRDNMAIKRVMGMYWGNVGASVDWLTRRGERLVFATTGSFTNYSPDMRMSMAGTDQKLTEYVRNFSLTEKVGITLSDSHRLEAGLSSELLRVKSAEMEYGDHRELDIRSGWENSVWVAYDGTFAERFSVASGVRLNLYSVMSGRPFRKFEAMAEPTPDYRPENYFSVEPRISLKYDITQLHNIKAGFGLSSQNLHAIRSSSTSFPFDRYALTSNVVKPERAVQYGIGYAGMTADGMFDWSAEGYYKSLRNVYDYQDGRTMFSQVNIESIILGGRGRSYGLEFMFRKNVGRLTGWISYTLSRTRTRIPGINDGRWYDASNDRRHDLSLAAVFRLSDRWSLSGSWIFSSGQPLTAPDVKYELDGTTCYYYSQRNGYRTPPVHRLDLSATWTRPGRHFDTQWSFGIYNAYCRYNPYIVYFEDDPSKPSGTRAVQQSLFGLVPSISYTIKL
;
A
#
# COMPACT_ATOMS: atom_id res chain seq x y z
N VAL A 1 30.58 -35.69 -16.43
CA VAL A 1 31.48 -34.88 -15.61
C VAL A 1 30.69 -34.43 -14.39
N ARG A 2 31.17 -34.83 -13.22
CA ARG A 2 30.50 -34.68 -11.91
C ARG A 2 30.54 -33.23 -11.44
N THR A 3 29.39 -32.68 -11.07
CA THR A 3 29.29 -31.46 -10.25
C THR A 3 28.94 -31.86 -8.80
N ARG A 4 29.85 -31.59 -7.90
CA ARG A 4 29.70 -31.82 -6.47
C ARG A 4 29.08 -30.55 -5.84
N SER A 5 28.06 -30.79 -5.06
CA SER A 5 27.39 -29.82 -4.15
C SER A 5 28.36 -29.32 -3.09
N ILE A 6 28.32 -28.00 -2.82
CA ILE A 6 28.89 -27.39 -1.63
C ILE A 6 27.71 -26.93 -0.76
N ILE A 7 27.31 -27.80 0.15
CA ILE A 7 26.55 -27.47 1.34
C ILE A 7 27.32 -28.10 2.50
N THR A 8 28.10 -27.33 3.23
CA THR A 8 28.50 -27.63 4.62
C THR A 8 29.35 -26.47 5.15
N ALA A 9 28.78 -25.70 6.05
CA ALA A 9 29.50 -25.09 7.18
C ALA A 9 28.56 -24.16 7.96
N ALA A 10 27.89 -24.68 8.96
CA ALA A 10 27.53 -23.92 10.15
C ALA A 10 27.03 -24.88 11.23
N SER A 11 27.94 -25.56 11.87
CA SER A 11 27.72 -26.16 13.20
C SER A 11 29.04 -26.01 13.93
N ILE A 12 29.00 -25.26 15.02
CA ILE A 12 29.85 -25.30 16.23
C ILE A 12 29.78 -23.90 16.87
N LEU A 13 29.07 -23.79 17.99
CA LEU A 13 29.58 -23.32 19.27
C LEU A 13 28.42 -23.07 20.23
N SER A 14 28.47 -23.82 21.27
CA SER A 14 27.55 -23.83 22.41
C SER A 14 28.05 -22.94 23.56
N THR A 15 27.08 -22.47 24.32
CA THR A 15 27.12 -22.02 25.73
C THR A 15 27.71 -20.66 26.06
N LEU A 16 26.84 -19.80 26.55
CA LEU A 16 26.98 -19.06 27.81
C LEU A 16 25.67 -18.29 28.13
N ASN A 17 25.13 -18.57 29.32
CA ASN A 17 23.99 -17.87 29.90
C ASN A 17 24.44 -16.56 30.53
N VAL A 18 23.66 -15.49 30.37
CA VAL A 18 23.42 -14.47 31.42
C VAL A 18 22.16 -13.67 31.13
N LEU A 19 21.41 -13.42 32.17
CA LEU A 19 20.15 -12.69 32.27
C LEU A 19 20.27 -11.20 31.97
N SER A 20 19.27 -10.62 31.28
CA SER A 20 18.85 -9.26 31.60
C SER A 20 17.45 -8.92 31.02
N ALA A 21 16.83 -7.93 31.63
CA ALA A 21 15.42 -7.64 31.63
C ALA A 21 14.91 -7.01 30.32
N GLU A 22 13.75 -7.47 29.87
CA GLU A 22 12.96 -6.88 28.77
C GLU A 22 11.99 -5.81 29.29
N PRO A 23 11.66 -4.78 28.50
CA PRO A 23 10.45 -4.02 28.71
C PRO A 23 9.26 -4.81 28.15
N THR A 24 8.43 -5.28 29.01
CA THR A 24 7.12 -5.87 28.71
C THR A 24 6.15 -4.80 28.24
N ASP A 25 5.80 -4.78 26.97
CA ASP A 25 4.61 -4.06 26.48
C ASP A 25 3.38 -4.97 26.59
N THR A 26 2.83 -5.04 27.78
CA THR A 26 1.46 -5.49 28.00
C THR A 26 0.57 -4.27 28.08
N ILE A 27 -0.32 -4.09 27.13
CA ILE A 27 -1.36 -3.04 27.13
C ILE A 27 -2.42 -3.48 28.17
N ALA A 28 -2.32 -2.92 29.37
CA ALA A 28 -3.38 -2.98 30.36
C ALA A 28 -4.31 -1.77 30.16
N ALA A 29 -5.61 -2.03 30.03
CA ALA A 29 -6.64 -1.03 29.92
C ALA A 29 -6.80 -0.26 31.25
N GLY A 30 -6.41 1.02 31.26
CA GLY A 30 -6.65 1.93 32.36
C GLY A 30 -6.30 3.37 31.98
N SER A 31 -7.14 4.33 32.33
CA SER A 31 -7.06 5.73 31.91
C SER A 31 -5.75 6.47 32.25
N LEU A 32 -4.95 5.94 33.16
CA LEU A 32 -3.58 6.43 33.45
C LEU A 32 -2.52 5.92 32.46
N GLY A 33 -2.75 4.76 31.82
CA GLY A 33 -1.87 4.18 30.80
C GLY A 33 -1.88 4.94 29.47
N GLU A 34 -3.00 5.57 29.11
CA GLU A 34 -3.15 6.24 27.82
C GLU A 34 -2.25 7.50 27.68
N VAL A 35 -2.05 8.24 28.75
CA VAL A 35 -1.14 9.41 28.75
C VAL A 35 0.32 9.00 28.65
N THR A 36 0.68 7.89 29.27
CA THR A 36 2.07 7.37 29.23
C THR A 36 2.39 6.75 27.87
N VAL A 37 1.45 6.01 27.26
CA VAL A 37 1.62 5.37 25.94
C VAL A 37 1.73 6.40 24.81
N THR A 38 0.91 7.45 24.80
CA THR A 38 0.95 8.46 23.74
C THR A 38 2.17 9.38 23.84
N GLY A 39 2.64 9.69 25.05
CA GLY A 39 3.91 10.38 25.25
C GLY A 39 5.13 9.54 24.81
N SER A 40 5.05 8.21 24.91
CA SER A 40 6.07 7.29 24.43
C SER A 40 6.14 7.25 22.90
N ALA A 41 5.02 7.26 22.21
CA ALA A 41 4.96 7.24 20.74
C ALA A 41 5.58 8.49 20.11
N ALA A 42 5.33 9.69 20.66
CA ALA A 42 5.99 10.92 20.21
C ALA A 42 7.52 10.85 20.39
N ARG A 43 7.98 10.36 21.54
CA ARG A 43 9.41 10.14 21.80
C ARG A 43 10.01 9.09 20.86
N GLN A 44 9.30 8.02 20.58
CA GLN A 44 9.74 6.96 19.66
C GLN A 44 9.89 7.49 18.22
N ARG A 45 8.95 8.32 17.73
CA ARG A 45 9.07 9.01 16.43
C ARG A 45 10.30 9.93 16.39
N LEU A 46 10.53 10.70 17.45
CA LEU A 46 11.67 11.59 17.54
C LEU A 46 12.99 10.79 17.61
N ALA A 47 13.02 9.70 18.35
CA ALA A 47 14.19 8.83 18.53
C ALA A 47 14.60 8.10 17.24
N SER A 48 13.65 7.79 16.34
CA SER A 48 13.94 7.10 15.07
C SER A 48 14.98 7.85 14.25
N THR A 49 16.04 7.17 13.82
CA THR A 49 17.06 7.72 12.91
C THR A 49 16.54 7.82 11.47
N GLN A 50 15.63 6.93 11.10
CA GLN A 50 15.10 6.82 9.74
C GLN A 50 14.25 8.04 9.40
N ILE A 51 14.63 8.81 8.36
CA ILE A 51 13.81 9.91 7.83
C ILE A 51 12.64 9.34 7.00
N GLY A 52 11.46 9.95 7.12
CA GLY A 52 10.26 9.52 6.39
C GLY A 52 9.69 8.17 6.85
N ALA A 53 10.12 7.63 7.99
CA ALA A 53 9.51 6.45 8.59
C ALA A 53 8.43 6.87 9.60
N GLU A 54 7.25 6.28 9.49
CA GLU A 54 6.10 6.54 10.35
C GLU A 54 5.54 5.23 10.89
N GLN A 55 5.69 4.98 12.18
CA GLN A 55 4.98 3.90 12.87
C GLN A 55 3.58 4.37 13.21
N LEU A 56 2.58 3.64 12.74
CA LEU A 56 1.18 4.03 12.84
C LEU A 56 0.59 3.62 14.18
N GLU A 57 -0.04 4.55 14.87
CA GLU A 57 -0.79 4.30 16.10
C GLU A 57 -2.19 3.76 15.75
N LEU A 58 -2.33 2.44 15.57
CA LEU A 58 -3.56 1.80 15.10
C LEU A 58 -4.76 2.11 16.00
N SER A 59 -4.57 2.18 17.32
CA SER A 59 -5.61 2.57 18.27
C SER A 59 -6.14 4.00 18.07
N ARG A 60 -5.31 4.91 17.55
CA ARG A 60 -5.73 6.26 17.19
C ARG A 60 -6.44 6.26 15.84
N LEU A 61 -5.93 5.52 14.86
CA LEU A 61 -6.52 5.40 13.53
C LEU A 61 -7.92 4.77 13.61
N ALA A 62 -8.12 3.79 14.48
CA ALA A 62 -9.42 3.16 14.70
C ALA A 62 -10.51 4.09 15.28
N ARG A 63 -10.13 5.27 15.78
CA ARG A 63 -11.07 6.29 16.29
C ARG A 63 -11.44 7.36 15.26
N LEU A 64 -10.84 7.33 14.07
CA LEU A 64 -11.17 8.25 12.99
C LEU A 64 -12.54 7.93 12.38
N PRO A 65 -13.14 8.86 11.63
CA PRO A 65 -14.41 8.60 10.96
C PRO A 65 -14.32 7.38 10.04
N ALA A 66 -15.20 6.42 10.30
CA ALA A 66 -15.33 5.22 9.50
C ALA A 66 -16.15 5.50 8.24
N MET A 67 -15.76 4.96 7.11
CA MET A 67 -16.59 4.97 5.89
C MET A 67 -17.47 3.73 5.88
N PHE A 68 -18.77 3.90 5.72
CA PHE A 68 -19.77 2.82 5.76
C PHE A 68 -19.71 1.95 7.04
N GLY A 69 -19.16 2.50 8.12
CA GLY A 69 -19.00 1.78 9.40
C GLY A 69 -17.73 0.95 9.50
N GLU A 70 -16.81 1.04 8.53
CA GLU A 70 -15.52 0.36 8.50
C GLU A 70 -14.36 1.36 8.63
N ASN A 71 -13.45 1.09 9.57
CA ASN A 71 -12.16 1.77 9.63
C ASN A 71 -11.21 1.17 8.59
N ASP A 72 -10.44 2.01 7.93
CA ASP A 72 -9.59 1.61 6.83
C ASP A 72 -8.16 2.12 7.02
N LEU A 73 -7.17 1.19 7.01
CA LEU A 73 -5.77 1.52 7.20
C LEU A 73 -5.23 2.39 6.05
N ILE A 74 -5.50 2.03 4.79
CA ILE A 74 -4.99 2.78 3.62
C ILE A 74 -5.57 4.18 3.60
N ARG A 75 -6.85 4.32 3.89
CA ARG A 75 -7.49 5.63 4.00
C ARG A 75 -6.92 6.47 5.14
N SER A 76 -6.60 5.83 6.25
CA SER A 76 -5.99 6.51 7.41
C SER A 76 -4.57 6.99 7.14
N ILE A 77 -3.74 6.21 6.42
CA ILE A 77 -2.40 6.66 6.03
C ILE A 77 -2.43 7.78 4.99
N SER A 78 -3.49 7.87 4.19
CA SER A 78 -3.68 8.98 3.23
C SER A 78 -3.92 10.34 3.90
N LEU A 79 -4.12 10.37 5.23
CA LEU A 79 -4.16 11.61 6.02
C LEU A 79 -2.75 12.06 6.49
N MET A 80 -1.70 11.32 6.15
CA MET A 80 -0.31 11.64 6.49
C MET A 80 0.34 12.50 5.40
N PRO A 81 1.30 13.38 5.75
CA PRO A 81 1.95 14.21 4.75
C PRO A 81 2.75 13.38 3.75
N GLY A 82 2.69 13.77 2.47
CA GLY A 82 3.34 13.07 1.36
C GLY A 82 2.67 11.78 0.94
N VAL A 83 1.47 11.46 1.48
CA VAL A 83 0.66 10.30 1.11
C VAL A 83 -0.69 10.78 0.59
N HIS A 84 -1.06 10.37 -0.60
CA HIS A 84 -2.34 10.70 -1.21
C HIS A 84 -3.14 9.43 -1.46
N GLY A 85 -4.44 9.42 -1.14
CA GLY A 85 -5.33 8.40 -1.66
C GLY A 85 -5.59 8.65 -3.15
N GLU A 86 -5.76 7.62 -3.92
CA GLU A 86 -6.07 7.74 -5.36
C GLU A 86 -7.46 8.35 -5.63
N GLY A 87 -8.24 8.64 -4.59
CA GLY A 87 -9.60 9.19 -4.66
C GLY A 87 -10.67 8.15 -4.38
N ASP A 88 -11.94 8.58 -4.48
CA ASP A 88 -13.07 7.68 -4.30
C ASP A 88 -13.11 6.68 -5.46
N GLY A 89 -13.23 5.39 -5.16
CA GLY A 89 -13.28 4.34 -6.16
C GLY A 89 -11.94 3.86 -6.71
N ALA A 90 -10.83 4.27 -6.11
CA ALA A 90 -9.49 3.80 -6.45
C ALA A 90 -8.78 3.25 -5.22
N GLY A 91 -8.21 2.06 -5.33
CA GLY A 91 -7.80 1.23 -4.20
C GLY A 91 -6.37 1.32 -3.76
N GLY A 92 -5.67 2.39 -4.11
CA GLY A 92 -4.26 2.55 -3.79
C GLY A 92 -3.96 3.81 -2.99
N PHE A 93 -2.69 3.98 -2.72
CA PHE A 93 -2.13 5.21 -2.19
C PHE A 93 -0.84 5.54 -2.92
N GLU A 94 -0.58 6.82 -3.05
CA GLU A 94 0.56 7.41 -3.75
C GLU A 94 1.48 8.08 -2.73
N VAL A 95 2.78 7.86 -2.85
CA VAL A 95 3.75 8.39 -1.87
C VAL A 95 4.83 9.21 -2.56
N ARG A 96 4.95 10.48 -2.18
CA ARG A 96 5.98 11.40 -2.69
C ARG A 96 6.08 11.37 -4.21
N GLY A 97 4.91 11.45 -4.86
CA GLY A 97 4.79 11.42 -6.32
C GLY A 97 5.12 10.09 -6.98
N GLY A 98 5.23 9.02 -6.21
CA GLY A 98 5.20 7.67 -6.74
C GLY A 98 3.77 7.18 -6.90
N THR A 99 3.52 6.30 -7.86
CA THR A 99 2.23 5.66 -8.07
C THR A 99 2.00 4.53 -7.08
N SER A 100 0.77 4.04 -6.94
CA SER A 100 0.46 2.89 -6.07
C SER A 100 1.24 1.64 -6.43
N SER A 101 1.54 1.43 -7.71
CA SER A 101 2.34 0.29 -8.21
C SER A 101 3.82 0.33 -7.81
N GLN A 102 4.31 1.47 -7.34
CA GLN A 102 5.68 1.67 -6.86
C GLN A 102 5.82 1.47 -5.35
N ASN A 103 4.72 1.16 -4.67
CA ASN A 103 4.70 0.82 -3.25
C ASN A 103 4.77 -0.69 -3.05
N LEU A 104 5.57 -1.12 -2.11
CA LEU A 104 5.54 -2.49 -1.59
C LEU A 104 4.61 -2.52 -0.38
N VAL A 105 3.56 -3.33 -0.45
CA VAL A 105 2.62 -3.54 0.65
C VAL A 105 2.76 -4.97 1.15
N ARG A 106 3.06 -5.14 2.44
CA ARG A 106 3.32 -6.45 3.05
C ARG A 106 2.46 -6.66 4.29
N LEU A 107 2.06 -7.90 4.50
CA LEU A 107 1.38 -8.38 5.70
C LEU A 107 2.09 -9.65 6.20
N ASP A 108 2.80 -9.58 7.32
CA ASP A 108 3.62 -10.69 7.85
C ASP A 108 4.53 -11.33 6.78
N GLY A 109 5.21 -10.50 5.95
CA GLY A 109 6.05 -10.96 4.85
C GLY A 109 5.31 -11.32 3.55
N ILE A 110 3.99 -11.44 3.55
CA ILE A 110 3.16 -11.70 2.37
C ILE A 110 3.04 -10.40 1.55
N THR A 111 3.49 -10.37 0.32
CA THR A 111 3.30 -9.22 -0.58
C THR A 111 1.86 -9.15 -1.08
N LEU A 112 1.19 -8.03 -0.90
CA LEU A 112 -0.18 -7.80 -1.36
C LEU A 112 -0.17 -6.92 -2.61
N TYR A 113 -0.72 -7.46 -3.69
CA TYR A 113 -0.94 -6.73 -4.94
C TYR A 113 -2.39 -6.22 -4.94
N ASN A 114 -2.60 -4.93 -5.28
CA ASN A 114 -3.92 -4.28 -5.20
C ASN A 114 -4.64 -4.57 -3.86
N PRO A 115 -4.17 -4.00 -2.74
CA PRO A 115 -4.68 -4.30 -1.41
C PRO A 115 -6.03 -3.61 -1.12
N SER A 116 -7.01 -3.77 -2.02
CA SER A 116 -8.30 -3.09 -1.93
C SER A 116 -9.47 -3.96 -2.39
N HIS A 117 -10.65 -3.65 -1.85
CA HIS A 117 -11.93 -4.23 -2.19
C HIS A 117 -12.88 -3.20 -2.79
N VAL A 118 -13.82 -3.66 -3.63
CA VAL A 118 -14.90 -2.85 -4.25
C VAL A 118 -14.32 -1.58 -4.87
N MET A 119 -13.33 -1.74 -5.76
CA MET A 119 -12.65 -0.62 -6.44
C MET A 119 -12.14 0.46 -5.47
N GLY A 120 -11.53 0.05 -4.35
CA GLY A 120 -10.90 0.97 -3.40
C GLY A 120 -11.80 1.61 -2.35
N ILE A 121 -13.03 1.17 -2.25
CA ILE A 121 -13.92 1.62 -1.16
C ILE A 121 -13.43 1.09 0.19
N PHE A 122 -12.91 -0.14 0.23
CA PHE A 122 -12.34 -0.77 1.42
C PHE A 122 -10.94 -1.30 1.13
N SER A 123 -10.06 -1.30 2.12
CA SER A 123 -8.79 -2.01 2.02
C SER A 123 -8.94 -3.49 2.41
N THR A 124 -7.98 -4.29 1.98
CA THR A 124 -7.84 -5.70 2.40
C THR A 124 -7.50 -5.83 3.90
N PHE A 125 -7.06 -4.74 4.52
CA PHE A 125 -6.72 -4.73 5.94
C PHE A 125 -7.98 -4.62 6.80
N ASN A 126 -8.30 -5.69 7.53
CA ASN A 126 -9.28 -5.64 8.59
C ASN A 126 -8.64 -4.95 9.81
N ASP A 127 -9.25 -3.87 10.30
CA ASP A 127 -8.74 -3.08 11.42
C ASP A 127 -8.55 -3.89 12.72
N ASN A 128 -9.36 -4.94 12.92
CA ASN A 128 -9.23 -5.85 14.06
C ASN A 128 -8.11 -6.89 13.89
N ALA A 129 -7.57 -7.05 12.66
CA ALA A 129 -6.54 -8.05 12.37
C ALA A 129 -5.12 -7.49 12.49
N VAL A 130 -4.94 -6.18 12.21
CA VAL A 130 -3.60 -5.58 12.13
C VAL A 130 -3.11 -5.21 13.53
N GLY A 131 -1.96 -5.75 13.91
CA GLY A 131 -1.30 -5.46 15.20
C GLY A 131 -0.24 -4.36 15.10
N ARG A 132 0.41 -4.23 13.94
CA ARG A 132 1.44 -3.20 13.69
C ARG A 132 1.39 -2.76 12.24
N ALA A 133 1.69 -1.50 12.00
CA ALA A 133 1.90 -0.98 10.66
C ALA A 133 2.97 0.12 10.67
N THR A 134 3.91 0.06 9.72
CA THR A 134 4.97 1.04 9.54
C THR A 134 5.05 1.43 8.08
N LEU A 135 5.04 2.73 7.81
CA LEU A 135 5.17 3.29 6.47
C LEU A 135 6.54 3.94 6.31
N TYR A 136 7.32 3.50 5.33
CA TYR A 136 8.60 4.08 4.95
C TYR A 136 8.41 4.89 3.67
N LYS A 137 8.43 6.22 3.76
CA LYS A 137 8.32 7.18 2.65
C LYS A 137 9.68 7.70 2.16
N GLY A 138 10.70 7.58 3.01
CA GLY A 138 12.06 8.04 2.79
C GLY A 138 12.96 7.00 2.13
N PRO A 139 14.26 7.04 2.39
CA PRO A 139 15.15 5.94 2.07
C PRO A 139 14.61 4.65 2.70
N ILE A 140 14.31 3.68 1.87
CA ILE A 140 13.72 2.40 2.31
C ILE A 140 14.81 1.58 3.02
N PRO A 141 14.58 0.92 4.18
CA PRO A 141 15.57 0.06 4.83
C PRO A 141 16.13 -1.03 3.89
N SER A 142 17.40 -1.43 4.06
CA SER A 142 18.11 -2.30 3.10
C SER A 142 17.56 -3.71 3.01
N GLU A 143 16.80 -4.16 3.99
CA GLU A 143 16.07 -5.44 3.97
C GLU A 143 14.96 -5.48 2.89
N TYR A 144 14.42 -4.32 2.50
CA TYR A 144 13.36 -4.24 1.50
C TYR A 144 13.92 -3.93 0.10
N GLY A 145 13.45 -4.66 -0.90
CA GLY A 145 13.68 -4.45 -2.32
C GLY A 145 12.36 -4.31 -3.08
N GLY A 146 12.43 -4.13 -4.39
CA GLY A 146 11.26 -4.18 -5.27
C GLY A 146 10.28 -3.00 -5.16
N ALA A 147 10.68 -1.87 -4.55
CA ALA A 147 9.85 -0.67 -4.43
C ALA A 147 10.65 0.60 -4.73
N THR A 148 10.06 1.53 -5.49
CA THR A 148 10.67 2.82 -5.82
C THR A 148 9.97 4.01 -5.17
N ALA A 149 8.80 3.80 -4.52
CA ALA A 149 8.08 4.87 -3.82
C ALA A 149 8.08 4.72 -2.31
N SER A 150 7.52 3.64 -1.77
CA SER A 150 7.40 3.42 -0.33
C SER A 150 7.27 1.93 0.02
N VAL A 151 7.39 1.63 1.32
CA VAL A 151 7.05 0.32 1.88
C VAL A 151 6.04 0.51 3.00
N LEU A 152 4.91 -0.17 2.91
CA LEU A 152 3.96 -0.35 4.00
C LEU A 152 4.13 -1.77 4.55
N GLU A 153 4.85 -1.90 5.65
CA GLU A 153 5.01 -3.17 6.37
C GLU A 153 3.94 -3.26 7.45
N THR A 154 3.16 -4.33 7.42
CA THR A 154 2.11 -4.59 8.41
C THR A 154 2.26 -5.99 8.98
N SER A 155 1.82 -6.15 10.21
CA SER A 155 1.78 -7.47 10.87
C SER A 155 0.38 -7.72 11.42
N LEU A 156 -0.08 -8.96 11.34
CA LEU A 156 -1.27 -9.39 12.05
C LEU A 156 -1.04 -9.37 13.56
N ALA A 157 -2.09 -9.08 14.31
CA ALA A 157 -2.06 -9.21 15.75
C ALA A 157 -1.80 -10.66 16.14
N ASN A 158 -0.93 -10.88 17.12
CA ASN A 158 -0.80 -12.17 17.78
C ASN A 158 -2.01 -12.38 18.70
N GLY A 159 -2.52 -13.58 18.79
CA GLY A 159 -3.50 -13.91 19.83
C GLY A 159 -2.85 -13.81 21.22
N ASP A 160 -3.67 -13.46 22.23
CA ASP A 160 -3.21 -13.49 23.61
C ASP A 160 -2.90 -14.93 24.03
N LEU A 161 -1.84 -15.13 24.80
CA LEU A 161 -1.42 -16.46 25.28
C LEU A 161 -2.17 -16.92 26.53
N GLU A 162 -2.93 -16.04 27.18
CA GLU A 162 -3.63 -16.32 28.43
C GLU A 162 -5.15 -16.20 28.33
N LYS A 163 -5.64 -15.26 27.50
CA LYS A 163 -7.06 -14.86 27.44
C LYS A 163 -7.63 -14.99 26.04
N TYR A 164 -8.91 -15.32 25.97
CA TYR A 164 -9.67 -15.23 24.73
C TYR A 164 -10.23 -13.83 24.55
N ASP A 165 -10.20 -13.35 23.32
CA ASP A 165 -10.86 -12.13 22.88
C ASP A 165 -11.68 -12.45 21.63
N ALA A 166 -12.88 -11.88 21.55
CA ALA A 166 -13.74 -12.05 20.40
C ALA A 166 -14.54 -10.77 20.15
N SER A 167 -14.76 -10.46 18.90
CA SER A 167 -15.62 -9.34 18.52
C SER A 167 -16.44 -9.67 17.30
N ALA A 168 -17.63 -9.09 17.23
CA ALA A 168 -18.49 -9.10 16.07
C ALA A 168 -18.98 -7.69 15.78
N THR A 169 -18.87 -7.27 14.53
CA THR A 169 -19.35 -5.96 14.07
C THR A 169 -20.31 -6.15 12.91
N ILE A 170 -21.43 -5.46 12.95
CA ILE A 170 -22.36 -5.32 11.83
C ILE A 170 -22.44 -3.84 11.45
N GLY A 171 -22.04 -3.51 10.22
CA GLY A 171 -22.21 -2.20 9.61
C GLY A 171 -23.31 -2.20 8.56
N ILE A 172 -23.47 -1.09 7.84
CA ILE A 172 -24.49 -1.00 6.76
C ILE A 172 -24.13 -1.91 5.59
N LEU A 173 -22.85 -2.00 5.21
CA LEU A 173 -22.42 -2.69 3.98
C LEU A 173 -21.65 -3.98 4.22
N ALA A 174 -21.12 -4.19 5.43
CA ALA A 174 -20.29 -5.35 5.76
C ALA A 174 -20.50 -5.80 7.20
N ALA A 175 -20.25 -7.08 7.43
CA ALA A 175 -20.11 -7.67 8.76
C ALA A 175 -18.74 -8.31 8.91
N LYS A 176 -18.19 -8.25 10.11
CA LYS A 176 -16.90 -8.85 10.46
C LYS A 176 -16.94 -9.51 11.82
N VAL A 177 -16.14 -10.55 11.96
CA VAL A 177 -15.92 -11.25 13.19
C VAL A 177 -14.42 -11.44 13.43
N MET A 178 -14.02 -11.44 14.68
CA MET A 178 -12.66 -11.72 15.12
C MET A 178 -12.73 -12.65 16.33
N ALA A 179 -11.81 -13.59 16.39
CA ALA A 179 -11.56 -14.43 17.56
C ALA A 179 -10.06 -14.62 17.72
N SER A 180 -9.58 -14.51 18.94
CA SER A 180 -8.19 -14.77 19.28
C SER A 180 -8.07 -15.36 20.68
N GLY A 181 -6.94 -16.00 20.97
CA GLY A 181 -6.69 -16.55 22.30
C GLY A 181 -5.71 -17.72 22.30
N PRO A 182 -5.49 -18.35 23.47
CA PRO A 182 -4.58 -19.46 23.60
C PRO A 182 -5.13 -20.75 22.98
N VAL A 183 -4.32 -21.43 22.17
CA VAL A 183 -4.51 -22.86 21.82
C VAL A 183 -3.82 -23.72 22.87
N VAL A 184 -2.61 -23.32 23.25
CA VAL A 184 -1.86 -23.87 24.37
C VAL A 184 -1.40 -22.70 25.22
N LYS A 185 -1.90 -22.61 26.44
CA LYS A 185 -1.61 -21.51 27.37
C LYS A 185 -0.09 -21.28 27.46
N ASP A 186 0.30 -20.01 27.46
CA ASP A 186 1.69 -19.52 27.56
C ASP A 186 2.62 -19.92 26.38
N ARG A 187 2.11 -20.63 25.34
CA ARG A 187 2.95 -21.16 24.27
C ARG A 187 2.43 -20.94 22.87
N LEU A 188 1.15 -21.19 22.66
CA LEU A 188 0.56 -21.14 21.31
C LEU A 188 -0.75 -20.37 21.36
N SER A 189 -0.83 -19.30 20.62
CA SER A 189 -2.05 -18.54 20.42
C SER A 189 -2.47 -18.53 18.95
N PHE A 190 -3.73 -18.18 18.73
CA PHE A 190 -4.29 -17.93 17.42
C PHE A 190 -4.97 -16.56 17.38
N ALA A 191 -5.02 -15.97 16.19
CA ALA A 191 -5.90 -14.84 15.86
C ALA A 191 -6.50 -15.10 14.48
N ALA A 192 -7.81 -14.94 14.36
CA ALA A 192 -8.51 -15.15 13.11
C ALA A 192 -9.58 -14.07 12.91
N THR A 193 -9.70 -13.56 11.69
CA THR A 193 -10.76 -12.63 11.34
C THR A 193 -11.42 -13.06 10.04
N ALA A 194 -12.71 -12.78 9.93
CA ALA A 194 -13.45 -12.92 8.68
C ALA A 194 -14.35 -11.72 8.49
N ARG A 195 -14.42 -11.22 7.26
CA ARG A 195 -15.28 -10.11 6.87
C ARG A 195 -15.98 -10.43 5.55
N ARG A 196 -17.23 -10.02 5.42
CA ARG A 196 -17.98 -10.07 4.17
C ARG A 196 -18.85 -8.85 4.00
N SER A 197 -18.86 -8.29 2.79
CA SER A 197 -19.85 -7.29 2.42
C SER A 197 -21.12 -7.94 1.85
N TYR A 198 -22.25 -7.25 1.99
CA TYR A 198 -23.56 -7.68 1.50
C TYR A 198 -24.27 -6.57 0.71
N VAL A 199 -23.50 -5.77 -0.02
CA VAL A 199 -24.03 -4.73 -0.92
C VAL A 199 -25.00 -5.31 -1.94
N ASP A 200 -24.75 -6.52 -2.43
CA ASP A 200 -25.59 -7.27 -3.34
C ASP A 200 -27.00 -7.53 -2.80
N ALA A 201 -27.16 -7.73 -1.49
CA ALA A 201 -28.47 -7.89 -0.88
C ALA A 201 -29.34 -6.63 -1.02
N PHE A 202 -28.76 -5.45 -0.88
CA PHE A 202 -29.46 -4.18 -1.09
C PHE A 202 -29.74 -3.91 -2.58
N LEU A 203 -28.79 -4.20 -3.45
CA LEU A 203 -28.98 -4.03 -4.90
C LEU A 203 -30.12 -4.92 -5.44
N GLN A 204 -30.27 -6.13 -4.91
CA GLN A 204 -31.34 -7.04 -5.31
C GLN A 204 -32.75 -6.56 -4.90
N MET A 205 -32.88 -5.68 -3.92
CA MET A 205 -34.17 -5.05 -3.54
C MET A 205 -34.63 -4.02 -4.57
N VAL A 206 -33.73 -3.50 -5.39
CA VAL A 206 -34.04 -2.51 -6.43
C VAL A 206 -34.21 -3.23 -7.77
N PRO A 207 -35.38 -3.20 -8.42
CA PRO A 207 -35.68 -3.99 -9.62
C PRO A 207 -34.65 -3.87 -10.74
N GLN A 208 -34.14 -2.67 -10.99
CA GLN A 208 -33.18 -2.36 -12.05
C GLN A 208 -31.78 -2.94 -11.78
N TYR A 209 -31.44 -3.27 -10.52
CA TYR A 209 -30.13 -3.80 -10.13
C TYR A 209 -30.16 -5.28 -9.71
N ARG A 210 -31.29 -6.00 -9.87
CA ARG A 210 -31.42 -7.41 -9.47
C ARG A 210 -30.41 -8.35 -10.14
N SER A 211 -29.93 -7.98 -11.32
CA SER A 211 -28.89 -8.72 -12.02
C SER A 211 -27.45 -8.38 -11.57
N THR A 212 -27.29 -7.36 -10.70
CA THR A 212 -25.98 -6.92 -10.24
C THR A 212 -25.57 -7.71 -9.00
N VAL A 213 -24.36 -8.25 -9.03
CA VAL A 213 -23.68 -8.86 -7.89
C VAL A 213 -22.52 -7.97 -7.53
N MET A 214 -22.41 -7.55 -6.25
CA MET A 214 -21.31 -6.76 -5.76
C MET A 214 -21.06 -7.14 -4.29
N ASN A 215 -20.05 -7.94 -4.07
CA ASN A 215 -19.63 -8.31 -2.73
C ASN A 215 -18.14 -8.61 -2.68
N PHE A 216 -17.59 -8.58 -1.49
CA PHE A 216 -16.26 -9.11 -1.21
C PHE A 216 -16.29 -9.92 0.09
N TYR A 217 -15.27 -10.74 0.26
CA TYR A 217 -14.93 -11.37 1.52
C TYR A 217 -13.44 -11.39 1.72
N ASP A 218 -13.02 -11.37 2.96
CA ASP A 218 -11.65 -11.62 3.38
C ASP A 218 -11.60 -12.44 4.67
N VAL A 219 -10.52 -13.21 4.78
CA VAL A 219 -10.21 -14.03 5.96
C VAL A 219 -8.72 -13.86 6.22
N THR A 220 -8.36 -13.61 7.47
CA THR A 220 -6.98 -13.68 7.94
C THR A 220 -6.89 -14.63 9.12
N ALA A 221 -5.76 -15.32 9.22
CA ALA A 221 -5.47 -16.19 10.35
C ALA A 221 -3.98 -16.15 10.67
N LYS A 222 -3.66 -16.18 11.96
CA LYS A 222 -2.29 -16.29 12.46
C LYS A 222 -2.22 -17.28 13.59
N LEU A 223 -1.19 -18.12 13.57
CA LEU A 223 -0.75 -18.94 14.69
C LEU A 223 0.58 -18.39 15.17
N HIS A 224 0.67 -18.10 16.46
CA HIS A 224 1.88 -17.59 17.09
C HIS A 224 2.34 -18.59 18.16
N TYR A 225 3.49 -19.23 17.92
CA TYR A 225 4.09 -20.21 18.79
C TYR A 225 5.38 -19.69 19.39
N THR A 226 5.46 -19.68 20.74
CA THR A 226 6.62 -19.24 21.51
C THR A 226 7.24 -20.45 22.21
N PRO A 227 8.18 -21.18 21.56
CA PRO A 227 8.81 -22.36 22.13
C PRO A 227 9.70 -22.02 23.33
N ARG A 228 10.33 -20.86 23.31
CA ARG A 228 11.20 -20.33 24.36
C ARG A 228 11.05 -18.80 24.41
N ARG A 229 11.43 -18.22 25.53
CA ARG A 229 11.44 -16.75 25.66
C ARG A 229 12.38 -16.12 24.63
N GLY A 230 11.82 -15.23 23.80
CA GLY A 230 12.53 -14.55 22.73
C GLY A 230 12.60 -15.29 21.39
N ASP A 231 12.13 -16.54 21.32
CA ASP A 231 11.94 -17.29 20.06
C ASP A 231 10.46 -17.31 19.70
N HIS A 232 10.13 -17.20 18.41
CA HIS A 232 8.76 -17.43 17.94
C HIS A 232 8.73 -18.03 16.54
N LEU A 233 7.66 -18.76 16.28
CA LEU A 233 7.29 -19.26 14.97
C LEU A 233 5.87 -18.78 14.69
N ASP A 234 5.72 -17.94 13.67
CA ASP A 234 4.45 -17.43 13.20
C ASP A 234 4.07 -18.10 11.89
N VAL A 235 2.81 -18.49 11.77
CA VAL A 235 2.22 -18.95 10.51
C VAL A 235 1.03 -18.04 10.22
N SER A 236 1.10 -17.31 9.12
CA SER A 236 0.08 -16.35 8.75
C SER A 236 -0.56 -16.71 7.41
N PHE A 237 -1.85 -16.43 7.31
CA PHE A 237 -2.66 -16.67 6.11
C PHE A 237 -3.58 -15.50 5.84
N ILE A 238 -3.75 -15.18 4.55
CA ILE A 238 -4.74 -14.22 4.06
C ILE A 238 -5.41 -14.76 2.80
N ALA A 239 -6.72 -14.60 2.71
CA ALA A 239 -7.47 -14.81 1.49
C ALA A 239 -8.56 -13.75 1.38
N GLY A 240 -8.62 -13.07 0.25
CA GLY A 240 -9.65 -12.09 -0.06
C GLY A 240 -10.06 -12.20 -1.51
N ARG A 241 -11.35 -11.95 -1.80
CA ARG A 241 -11.88 -11.94 -3.16
C ARG A 241 -13.02 -10.97 -3.30
N ASP A 242 -13.00 -10.24 -4.40
CA ASP A 242 -14.10 -9.41 -4.88
C ASP A 242 -14.87 -10.10 -5.99
N ASN A 243 -16.17 -9.91 -5.97
CA ASN A 243 -17.08 -10.35 -7.01
C ASN A 243 -17.94 -9.16 -7.43
N MET A 244 -17.78 -8.71 -8.65
CA MET A 244 -18.54 -7.62 -9.24
C MET A 244 -19.04 -8.06 -10.60
N ALA A 245 -20.35 -8.23 -10.77
CA ALA A 245 -20.90 -8.76 -12.00
C ALA A 245 -22.29 -8.21 -12.33
N ILE A 246 -22.57 -8.08 -13.60
CA ILE A 246 -23.93 -7.98 -14.16
C ILE A 246 -24.20 -9.32 -14.86
N LYS A 247 -25.12 -10.10 -14.30
CA LYS A 247 -25.40 -11.47 -14.78
C LYS A 247 -25.64 -11.49 -16.29
N ARG A 248 -24.96 -12.41 -17.00
CA ARG A 248 -25.01 -12.62 -18.44
C ARG A 248 -24.47 -11.47 -19.31
N VAL A 249 -23.83 -10.47 -18.72
CA VAL A 249 -23.21 -9.34 -19.42
C VAL A 249 -21.73 -9.28 -19.18
N MET A 250 -21.35 -9.07 -17.92
CA MET A 250 -19.93 -8.99 -17.53
C MET A 250 -19.71 -9.37 -16.07
N GLY A 251 -18.54 -9.87 -15.77
CA GLY A 251 -18.09 -10.12 -14.42
C GLY A 251 -16.63 -9.75 -14.24
N MET A 252 -16.29 -9.18 -13.10
CA MET A 252 -14.94 -8.85 -12.68
C MET A 252 -14.70 -9.48 -11.31
N TYR A 253 -13.60 -10.20 -11.19
CA TYR A 253 -13.24 -10.93 -9.99
C TYR A 253 -11.75 -10.68 -9.71
N TRP A 254 -11.39 -10.34 -8.49
CA TRP A 254 -9.98 -10.16 -8.12
C TRP A 254 -9.76 -10.46 -6.65
N GLY A 255 -8.52 -10.68 -6.26
CA GLY A 255 -8.18 -10.87 -4.86
C GLY A 255 -6.79 -11.47 -4.67
N ASN A 256 -6.35 -11.44 -3.43
CA ASN A 256 -5.09 -12.00 -2.98
C ASN A 256 -5.34 -13.28 -2.16
N VAL A 257 -4.49 -14.27 -2.35
CA VAL A 257 -4.35 -15.42 -1.45
C VAL A 257 -2.87 -15.53 -1.12
N GLY A 258 -2.54 -15.57 0.16
CA GLY A 258 -1.16 -15.66 0.60
C GLY A 258 -0.98 -16.40 1.91
N ALA A 259 0.22 -16.91 2.11
CA ALA A 259 0.65 -17.53 3.35
C ALA A 259 2.11 -17.21 3.63
N SER A 260 2.47 -17.16 4.91
CA SER A 260 3.86 -17.01 5.32
C SER A 260 4.16 -17.84 6.56
N VAL A 261 5.44 -18.14 6.69
CA VAL A 261 6.05 -18.72 7.89
C VAL A 261 7.21 -17.81 8.27
N ASP A 262 7.18 -17.30 9.48
CA ASP A 262 8.24 -16.48 10.06
C ASP A 262 8.79 -17.17 11.31
N TRP A 263 10.07 -17.45 11.29
CA TRP A 263 10.77 -18.06 12.41
C TRP A 263 11.88 -17.17 12.92
N LEU A 264 11.71 -16.64 14.12
CA LEU A 264 12.72 -15.85 14.79
C LEU A 264 13.30 -16.66 15.97
N THR A 265 14.62 -16.71 16.04
CA THR A 265 15.34 -17.35 17.15
C THR A 265 16.47 -16.46 17.64
N ARG A 266 16.65 -16.43 18.95
CA ARG A 266 17.71 -15.68 19.60
C ARG A 266 18.80 -16.62 20.13
N ARG A 267 20.05 -16.23 19.95
CA ARG A 267 21.21 -16.93 20.49
C ARG A 267 22.00 -15.97 21.40
N GLY A 268 21.78 -16.15 22.72
CA GLY A 268 22.26 -15.20 23.69
C GLY A 268 21.59 -13.83 23.55
N GLU A 269 22.22 -12.79 24.06
CA GLU A 269 21.70 -11.42 24.03
C GLU A 269 22.01 -10.66 22.73
N ARG A 270 22.95 -11.18 21.92
CA ARG A 270 23.54 -10.41 20.81
C ARG A 270 23.12 -10.87 19.43
N LEU A 271 22.68 -12.10 19.27
CA LEU A 271 22.40 -12.67 17.96
C LEU A 271 20.90 -12.99 17.81
N VAL A 272 20.35 -12.51 16.72
CA VAL A 272 18.97 -12.79 16.29
C VAL A 272 19.00 -13.32 14.87
N PHE A 273 18.36 -14.46 14.66
CA PHE A 273 18.15 -15.03 13.32
C PHE A 273 16.67 -14.98 13.00
N ALA A 274 16.34 -14.59 11.79
CA ALA A 274 14.97 -14.58 11.31
C ALA A 274 14.91 -15.17 9.90
N THR A 275 14.04 -16.16 9.73
CA THR A 275 13.75 -16.81 8.44
C THR A 275 12.29 -16.53 8.11
N THR A 276 12.03 -15.90 6.99
CA THR A 276 10.67 -15.64 6.51
C THR A 276 10.47 -16.25 5.13
N GLY A 277 9.57 -17.22 5.03
CA GLY A 277 9.10 -17.77 3.75
C GLY A 277 7.69 -17.29 3.44
N SER A 278 7.41 -16.86 2.22
CA SER A 278 6.05 -16.46 1.85
C SER A 278 5.67 -16.85 0.42
N PHE A 279 4.37 -16.97 0.23
CA PHE A 279 3.72 -17.19 -1.06
C PHE A 279 2.57 -16.20 -1.21
N THR A 280 2.41 -15.65 -2.41
CA THR A 280 1.25 -14.84 -2.79
C THR A 280 0.77 -15.22 -4.19
N ASN A 281 -0.55 -15.22 -4.38
CA ASN A 281 -1.19 -15.25 -5.67
C ASN A 281 -2.27 -14.16 -5.73
N TYR A 282 -2.06 -13.19 -6.61
CA TYR A 282 -3.05 -12.20 -6.98
C TYR A 282 -3.61 -12.58 -8.35
N SER A 283 -4.94 -12.63 -8.50
CA SER A 283 -5.57 -13.12 -9.73
C SER A 283 -6.80 -12.33 -10.10
N PRO A 284 -6.66 -11.25 -10.90
CA PRO A 284 -7.80 -10.60 -11.55
C PRO A 284 -8.31 -11.42 -12.73
N ASP A 285 -9.63 -11.46 -12.88
CA ASP A 285 -10.36 -12.18 -13.94
C ASP A 285 -11.53 -11.30 -14.39
N MET A 286 -11.64 -11.03 -15.67
CA MET A 286 -12.76 -10.31 -16.27
C MET A 286 -13.40 -11.18 -17.33
N ARG A 287 -14.72 -11.28 -17.32
CA ARG A 287 -15.52 -12.03 -18.26
C ARG A 287 -16.55 -11.11 -18.90
N MET A 288 -16.69 -11.16 -20.20
CA MET A 288 -17.68 -10.40 -20.96
C MET A 288 -18.38 -11.33 -21.94
N SER A 289 -19.70 -11.24 -22.00
CA SER A 289 -20.48 -11.93 -23.02
C SER A 289 -21.02 -10.91 -24.02
N MET A 290 -20.46 -10.89 -25.22
CA MET A 290 -20.85 -9.98 -26.28
C MET A 290 -21.27 -10.76 -27.51
N ALA A 291 -22.50 -10.49 -28.01
CA ALA A 291 -23.04 -11.12 -29.24
C ALA A 291 -22.93 -12.65 -29.25
N GLY A 292 -23.13 -13.31 -28.10
CA GLY A 292 -23.08 -14.78 -27.98
C GLY A 292 -21.69 -15.37 -27.92
N THR A 293 -20.62 -14.53 -27.85
CA THR A 293 -19.26 -14.97 -27.66
C THR A 293 -18.78 -14.56 -26.25
N ASP A 294 -18.33 -15.54 -25.49
CA ASP A 294 -17.74 -15.30 -24.19
C ASP A 294 -16.26 -14.95 -24.35
N GLN A 295 -15.89 -13.79 -23.82
CA GLN A 295 -14.52 -13.29 -23.77
C GLN A 295 -14.05 -13.30 -22.33
N LYS A 296 -12.84 -13.76 -22.11
CA LYS A 296 -12.23 -13.84 -20.79
C LYS A 296 -10.86 -13.19 -20.81
N LEU A 297 -10.64 -12.24 -19.89
CA LEU A 297 -9.35 -11.62 -19.62
C LEU A 297 -8.84 -12.16 -18.29
N THR A 298 -7.78 -12.94 -18.32
CA THR A 298 -7.20 -13.56 -17.12
C THR A 298 -5.77 -13.07 -16.91
N GLU A 299 -5.48 -12.66 -15.71
CA GLU A 299 -4.14 -12.27 -15.29
C GLU A 299 -3.79 -12.93 -13.96
N TYR A 300 -2.52 -13.11 -13.66
CA TYR A 300 -2.06 -13.40 -12.30
C TYR A 300 -0.65 -12.89 -12.05
N VAL A 301 -0.38 -12.59 -10.78
CA VAL A 301 0.95 -12.36 -10.23
C VAL A 301 1.15 -13.37 -9.10
N ARG A 302 2.14 -14.24 -9.24
CA ARG A 302 2.56 -15.20 -8.21
C ARG A 302 3.96 -14.86 -7.74
N ASN A 303 4.12 -14.84 -6.43
CA ASN A 303 5.36 -14.50 -5.78
C ASN A 303 5.69 -15.58 -4.74
N PHE A 304 6.89 -16.14 -4.81
CA PHE A 304 7.48 -16.99 -3.79
C PHE A 304 8.71 -16.29 -3.26
N SER A 305 8.78 -16.03 -1.98
CA SER A 305 9.94 -15.38 -1.38
C SER A 305 10.48 -16.15 -0.19
N LEU A 306 11.80 -16.13 -0.05
CA LEU A 306 12.54 -16.61 1.11
C LEU A 306 13.51 -15.51 1.53
N THR A 307 13.49 -15.14 2.80
CA THR A 307 14.37 -14.15 3.38
C THR A 307 15.04 -14.71 4.64
N GLU A 308 16.36 -14.63 4.69
CA GLU A 308 17.17 -14.96 5.86
C GLU A 308 17.85 -13.70 6.38
N LYS A 309 17.78 -13.50 7.69
CA LYS A 309 18.31 -12.31 8.34
C LYS A 309 19.05 -12.67 9.62
N VAL A 310 20.20 -12.07 9.83
CA VAL A 310 20.96 -12.13 11.07
C VAL A 310 21.17 -10.72 11.60
N GLY A 311 20.76 -10.49 12.84
CA GLY A 311 20.98 -9.26 13.58
C GLY A 311 22.03 -9.49 14.66
N ILE A 312 22.99 -8.57 14.77
CA ILE A 312 24.10 -8.61 15.73
C ILE A 312 24.07 -7.34 16.54
N THR A 313 23.81 -7.44 17.84
CA THR A 313 23.94 -6.33 18.79
C THR A 313 25.40 -6.22 19.19
N LEU A 314 26.09 -5.18 18.70
CA LEU A 314 27.50 -4.93 19.00
C LEU A 314 27.64 -4.27 20.38
N SER A 315 26.74 -3.34 20.69
CA SER A 315 26.57 -2.68 21.98
C SER A 315 25.15 -2.16 22.12
N ASP A 316 24.79 -1.53 23.23
CA ASP A 316 23.46 -0.95 23.46
C ASP A 316 23.07 0.13 22.42
N SER A 317 24.07 0.76 21.81
CA SER A 317 23.88 1.83 20.82
C SER A 317 24.30 1.45 19.40
N HIS A 318 24.75 0.22 19.15
CA HIS A 318 25.27 -0.20 17.84
C HIS A 318 24.76 -1.58 17.45
N ARG A 319 24.12 -1.67 16.29
CA ARG A 319 23.58 -2.90 15.72
C ARG A 319 24.03 -3.07 14.26
N LEU A 320 24.40 -4.28 13.94
CA LEU A 320 24.65 -4.72 12.55
C LEU A 320 23.57 -5.72 12.15
N GLU A 321 23.11 -5.64 10.91
CA GLU A 321 22.20 -6.59 10.33
C GLU A 321 22.72 -7.00 8.97
N ALA A 322 22.62 -8.28 8.64
CA ALA A 322 22.92 -8.79 7.32
C ALA A 322 21.83 -9.79 6.92
N GLY A 323 21.58 -9.92 5.63
CA GLY A 323 20.61 -10.88 5.17
C GLY A 323 20.70 -11.17 3.68
N LEU A 324 19.91 -12.13 3.28
CA LEU A 324 19.71 -12.52 1.88
C LEU A 324 18.23 -12.70 1.60
N SER A 325 17.81 -12.44 0.38
CA SER A 325 16.45 -12.75 -0.08
C SER A 325 16.50 -13.36 -1.48
N SER A 326 15.59 -14.27 -1.72
CA SER A 326 15.38 -14.91 -3.02
C SER A 326 13.89 -14.85 -3.33
N GLU A 327 13.53 -14.26 -4.47
CA GLU A 327 12.14 -14.00 -4.86
C GLU A 327 11.90 -14.46 -6.29
N LEU A 328 10.97 -15.39 -6.47
CA LEU A 328 10.55 -15.90 -7.79
C LEU A 328 9.19 -15.29 -8.14
N LEU A 329 9.19 -14.43 -9.13
CA LEU A 329 8.01 -13.78 -9.68
C LEU A 329 7.55 -14.52 -10.95
N ARG A 330 6.24 -14.82 -11.02
CA ARG A 330 5.61 -15.37 -12.23
C ARG A 330 4.37 -14.54 -12.55
N VAL A 331 4.35 -13.98 -13.74
CA VAL A 331 3.28 -13.11 -14.20
C VAL A 331 2.70 -13.67 -15.48
N LYS A 332 1.37 -13.88 -15.50
CA LYS A 332 0.60 -13.96 -16.73
C LYS A 332 0.01 -12.58 -16.94
N SER A 333 0.48 -11.87 -17.94
CA SER A 333 -0.10 -10.57 -18.29
C SER A 333 -1.51 -10.76 -18.87
N ALA A 334 -2.39 -9.80 -18.63
CA ALA A 334 -3.79 -9.84 -19.08
C ALA A 334 -3.86 -10.08 -20.60
N GLU A 335 -4.47 -11.18 -20.98
CA GLU A 335 -4.66 -11.59 -22.36
C GLU A 335 -6.11 -11.97 -22.58
N MET A 336 -6.69 -11.49 -23.71
CA MET A 336 -8.07 -11.79 -24.04
C MET A 336 -8.13 -13.17 -24.70
N GLU A 337 -8.85 -14.11 -24.09
CA GLU A 337 -9.05 -15.46 -24.58
C GLU A 337 -10.34 -15.50 -25.44
N TYR A 338 -10.20 -15.96 -26.71
CA TYR A 338 -11.29 -16.20 -27.61
C TYR A 338 -11.40 -17.71 -27.88
N GLY A 339 -12.45 -18.35 -27.39
CA GLY A 339 -12.68 -19.79 -27.57
C GLY A 339 -11.60 -20.67 -26.88
N ASP A 340 -11.32 -21.84 -27.46
CA ASP A 340 -10.43 -22.86 -26.86
C ASP A 340 -8.91 -22.64 -27.11
N HIS A 341 -8.53 -21.61 -27.84
CA HIS A 341 -7.12 -21.33 -28.13
C HIS A 341 -6.46 -20.55 -27.00
N ARG A 342 -5.77 -21.26 -26.13
CA ARG A 342 -5.02 -20.70 -24.99
C ARG A 342 -3.52 -20.67 -25.31
N GLU A 343 -3.00 -19.56 -25.78
CA GLU A 343 -1.58 -19.29 -25.73
C GLU A 343 -1.25 -18.56 -24.43
N LEU A 344 -0.66 -19.26 -23.47
CA LEU A 344 -0.27 -18.70 -22.18
C LEU A 344 1.10 -18.03 -22.29
N ASP A 345 1.14 -16.71 -22.29
CA ASP A 345 2.39 -15.96 -22.19
C ASP A 345 2.72 -15.69 -20.72
N ILE A 346 3.50 -16.57 -20.13
CA ILE A 346 3.95 -16.49 -18.74
C ILE A 346 5.36 -15.96 -18.71
N ARG A 347 5.55 -14.83 -18.05
CA ARG A 347 6.85 -14.23 -17.73
C ARG A 347 7.31 -14.71 -16.36
N SER A 348 8.59 -15.01 -16.22
CA SER A 348 9.18 -15.37 -14.95
C SER A 348 10.48 -14.59 -14.74
N GLY A 349 10.67 -14.08 -13.56
CA GLY A 349 11.86 -13.39 -13.12
C GLY A 349 12.29 -13.88 -11.74
N TRP A 350 13.59 -13.98 -11.55
CA TRP A 350 14.18 -14.40 -10.28
C TRP A 350 15.07 -13.30 -9.72
N GLU A 351 14.70 -12.78 -8.58
CA GLU A 351 15.42 -11.74 -7.88
C GLU A 351 16.16 -12.32 -6.67
N ASN A 352 17.48 -12.12 -6.62
CA ASN A 352 18.32 -12.53 -5.51
C ASN A 352 19.06 -11.32 -4.97
N SER A 353 19.06 -11.16 -3.67
CA SER A 353 19.72 -10.01 -3.04
C SER A 353 20.45 -10.40 -1.78
N VAL A 354 21.51 -9.67 -1.51
CA VAL A 354 22.18 -9.68 -0.21
C VAL A 354 22.29 -8.24 0.29
N TRP A 355 22.17 -8.05 1.59
CA TRP A 355 22.34 -6.71 2.19
C TRP A 355 23.09 -6.77 3.50
N VAL A 356 23.67 -5.61 3.83
CA VAL A 356 24.21 -5.32 5.15
C VAL A 356 23.69 -3.95 5.55
N ALA A 357 23.23 -3.84 6.79
CA ALA A 357 22.76 -2.60 7.39
C ALA A 357 23.40 -2.40 8.76
N TYR A 358 23.64 -1.15 9.09
CA TYR A 358 24.22 -0.73 10.36
C TYR A 358 23.39 0.40 10.94
N ASP A 359 23.03 0.27 12.20
CA ASP A 359 22.39 1.29 13.02
C ASP A 359 23.29 1.60 14.23
N GLY A 360 23.60 2.89 14.42
CA GLY A 360 24.45 3.28 15.54
C GLY A 360 24.24 4.72 15.98
N THR A 361 24.42 4.96 17.28
CA THR A 361 24.40 6.30 17.88
C THR A 361 25.77 6.62 18.47
N PHE A 362 26.33 7.74 18.04
CA PHE A 362 27.64 8.24 18.42
C PHE A 362 27.49 9.48 19.30
N ALA A 363 28.30 9.56 20.36
CA ALA A 363 28.32 10.69 21.29
C ALA A 363 26.92 11.14 21.76
N GLU A 364 25.97 10.19 21.89
CA GLU A 364 24.57 10.38 22.35
C GLU A 364 23.71 11.32 21.50
N ARG A 365 24.27 11.94 20.46
CA ARG A 365 23.59 12.95 19.64
C ARG A 365 23.54 12.67 18.16
N PHE A 366 24.49 11.92 17.64
CA PHE A 366 24.58 11.64 16.22
C PHE A 366 24.26 10.19 15.95
N SER A 367 23.15 9.92 15.25
CA SER A 367 22.72 8.57 14.90
C SER A 367 22.81 8.36 13.40
N VAL A 368 23.23 7.18 13.00
CA VAL A 368 23.39 6.74 11.62
C VAL A 368 22.63 5.44 11.43
N ALA A 369 21.76 5.40 10.44
CA ALA A 369 21.18 4.16 9.89
C ALA A 369 21.63 4.06 8.43
N SER A 370 22.48 3.11 8.11
CA SER A 370 23.08 2.97 6.79
C SER A 370 23.05 1.51 6.33
N GLY A 371 23.07 1.30 5.02
CA GLY A 371 23.22 -0.04 4.50
C GLY A 371 23.38 -0.05 2.99
N VAL A 372 23.68 -1.21 2.47
CA VAL A 372 23.79 -1.48 1.04
C VAL A 372 23.09 -2.78 0.72
N ARG A 373 22.30 -2.77 -0.34
CA ARG A 373 21.68 -3.96 -0.95
C ARG A 373 22.30 -4.17 -2.32
N LEU A 374 22.76 -5.37 -2.56
CA LEU A 374 23.17 -5.85 -3.87
C LEU A 374 22.05 -6.71 -4.42
N ASN A 375 21.54 -6.37 -5.59
CA ASN A 375 20.41 -7.04 -6.20
C ASN A 375 20.79 -7.58 -7.58
N LEU A 376 20.48 -8.85 -7.83
CA LEU A 376 20.62 -9.53 -9.11
C LEU A 376 19.24 -10.02 -9.54
N TYR A 377 18.70 -9.43 -10.59
CA TYR A 377 17.47 -9.88 -11.23
C TYR A 377 17.79 -10.62 -12.52
N SER A 378 17.27 -11.85 -12.65
CA SER A 378 17.44 -12.70 -13.80
C SER A 378 16.11 -12.91 -14.52
N VAL A 379 16.05 -12.54 -15.79
CA VAL A 379 14.93 -12.84 -16.68
C VAL A 379 14.96 -14.32 -17.02
N MET A 380 13.97 -15.09 -16.57
CA MET A 380 14.00 -16.56 -16.62
C MET A 380 13.34 -17.13 -17.86
N SER A 381 12.13 -16.69 -18.17
CA SER A 381 11.33 -17.26 -19.26
C SER A 381 10.34 -16.28 -19.83
N GLY A 382 9.97 -16.49 -21.08
CA GLY A 382 8.96 -15.76 -21.83
C GLY A 382 9.02 -16.21 -23.29
N ARG A 383 7.92 -15.99 -24.01
CA ARG A 383 7.88 -16.25 -25.45
C ARG A 383 8.35 -15.01 -26.22
N PRO A 384 8.89 -15.17 -27.45
CA PRO A 384 9.12 -14.05 -28.35
C PRO A 384 7.83 -13.26 -28.56
N PHE A 385 7.96 -11.93 -28.74
CA PHE A 385 6.79 -11.09 -29.05
C PHE A 385 6.23 -11.46 -30.41
N ARG A 386 4.90 -11.64 -30.50
CA ARG A 386 4.23 -11.64 -31.79
C ARG A 386 4.11 -10.19 -32.27
N LYS A 387 4.68 -9.91 -33.44
CA LYS A 387 4.52 -8.63 -34.13
C LYS A 387 3.06 -8.47 -34.53
N PHE A 388 2.46 -7.37 -34.17
CA PHE A 388 1.22 -6.92 -34.82
C PHE A 388 1.65 -6.35 -36.18
N GLU A 389 1.35 -7.03 -37.27
CA GLU A 389 1.97 -6.85 -38.59
C GLU A 389 1.72 -5.47 -39.27
N ALA A 390 0.93 -4.57 -38.70
CA ALA A 390 0.46 -3.42 -39.46
C ALA A 390 1.12 -2.07 -39.10
N MET A 391 1.71 -1.84 -37.92
CA MET A 391 2.12 -0.47 -37.52
C MET A 391 3.31 -0.32 -36.56
N ALA A 392 4.05 -1.34 -36.20
CA ALA A 392 5.11 -1.20 -35.20
C ALA A 392 6.50 -1.50 -35.79
N GLU A 393 7.47 -0.71 -35.41
CA GLU A 393 8.87 -1.11 -35.53
C GLU A 393 9.07 -2.51 -34.93
N PRO A 394 9.95 -3.34 -35.48
CA PRO A 394 10.17 -4.69 -34.99
C PRO A 394 10.58 -4.64 -33.52
N THR A 395 9.70 -5.15 -32.63
CA THR A 395 10.05 -5.33 -31.23
C THR A 395 11.19 -6.36 -31.15
N PRO A 396 12.23 -6.10 -30.33
CA PRO A 396 13.31 -7.06 -30.15
C PRO A 396 12.76 -8.37 -29.56
N ASP A 397 13.31 -9.51 -29.99
CA ASP A 397 12.95 -10.81 -29.47
C ASP A 397 13.19 -10.87 -27.96
N TYR A 398 12.26 -11.51 -27.24
CA TYR A 398 12.43 -11.76 -25.82
C TYR A 398 13.60 -12.71 -25.59
N ARG A 399 14.51 -12.34 -24.70
CA ARG A 399 15.69 -13.14 -24.35
C ARG A 399 16.02 -13.05 -22.87
N PRO A 400 16.62 -14.10 -22.28
CA PRO A 400 17.17 -14.03 -20.92
C PRO A 400 18.19 -12.89 -20.81
N GLU A 401 18.10 -12.12 -19.73
CA GLU A 401 19.01 -11.03 -19.38
C GLU A 401 19.17 -10.94 -17.86
N ASN A 402 20.31 -10.45 -17.40
CA ASN A 402 20.58 -10.23 -15.98
C ASN A 402 20.79 -8.75 -15.72
N TYR A 403 20.16 -8.26 -14.64
CA TYR A 403 20.30 -6.89 -14.18
C TYR A 403 20.89 -6.87 -12.78
N PHE A 404 22.00 -6.19 -12.63
CA PHE A 404 22.66 -5.99 -11.35
C PHE A 404 22.47 -4.56 -10.88
N SER A 405 22.14 -4.37 -9.59
CA SER A 405 22.09 -3.07 -8.96
C SER A 405 22.78 -3.06 -7.60
N VAL A 406 23.41 -1.92 -7.30
CA VAL A 406 23.95 -1.59 -5.99
C VAL A 406 23.09 -0.47 -5.42
N GLU A 407 22.48 -0.72 -4.26
CA GLU A 407 21.48 0.17 -3.66
C GLU A 407 21.93 0.66 -2.28
N PRO A 408 22.81 1.69 -2.23
CA PRO A 408 23.19 2.31 -0.98
C PRO A 408 22.05 3.13 -0.38
N ARG A 409 21.95 3.11 0.94
CA ARG A 409 20.93 3.84 1.71
C ARG A 409 21.57 4.35 3.00
N ILE A 410 21.25 5.60 3.35
CA ILE A 410 21.72 6.22 4.57
C ILE A 410 20.68 7.18 5.12
N SER A 411 20.48 7.15 6.41
CA SER A 411 19.75 8.14 7.18
C SER A 411 20.63 8.61 8.34
N LEU A 412 20.69 9.90 8.52
CA LEU A 412 21.46 10.58 9.54
C LEU A 412 20.52 11.35 10.44
N LYS A 413 20.74 11.32 11.74
CA LYS A 413 20.01 12.13 12.72
C LYS A 413 21.01 12.84 13.62
N TYR A 414 20.77 14.12 13.85
CA TYR A 414 21.50 14.92 14.84
C TYR A 414 20.53 15.51 15.86
N ASP A 415 20.65 15.10 17.11
CA ASP A 415 19.84 15.61 18.21
C ASP A 415 20.42 16.95 18.69
N ILE A 416 19.76 18.07 18.29
CA ILE A 416 20.12 19.42 18.73
C ILE A 416 19.91 19.52 20.23
N THR A 417 18.76 19.01 20.68
CA THR A 417 18.39 18.82 22.08
C THR A 417 17.69 17.47 22.24
N GLN A 418 17.34 17.09 23.45
CA GLN A 418 16.52 15.87 23.68
C GLN A 418 15.11 15.93 23.07
N LEU A 419 14.67 17.14 22.68
CA LEU A 419 13.33 17.39 22.15
C LEU A 419 13.32 17.83 20.67
N HIS A 420 14.47 18.04 20.07
CA HIS A 420 14.60 18.56 18.69
C HIS A 420 15.73 17.90 17.94
N ASN A 421 15.47 17.49 16.71
CA ASN A 421 16.49 16.93 15.84
C ASN A 421 16.37 17.36 14.38
N ILE A 422 17.47 17.19 13.66
CA ILE A 422 17.54 17.30 12.21
C ILE A 422 17.88 15.91 11.67
N LYS A 423 17.22 15.55 10.56
CA LYS A 423 17.43 14.29 9.85
C LYS A 423 17.81 14.58 8.40
N ALA A 424 18.66 13.74 7.84
CA ALA A 424 18.95 13.75 6.41
C ALA A 424 18.98 12.31 5.91
N GLY A 425 18.64 12.11 4.64
CA GLY A 425 18.64 10.77 4.08
C GLY A 425 18.89 10.75 2.58
N PHE A 426 19.48 9.64 2.14
CA PHE A 426 19.74 9.30 0.76
C PHE A 426 19.44 7.82 0.56
N GLY A 427 18.81 7.47 -0.57
CA GLY A 427 18.58 6.08 -0.93
C GLY A 427 18.47 5.88 -2.42
N LEU A 428 18.97 4.74 -2.86
CA LEU A 428 18.77 4.20 -4.19
C LEU A 428 17.93 2.92 -4.07
N SER A 429 16.95 2.75 -4.93
CA SER A 429 16.11 1.54 -4.98
C SER A 429 15.76 1.18 -6.42
N SER A 430 15.45 -0.10 -6.65
CA SER A 430 14.99 -0.60 -7.94
C SER A 430 13.74 -1.44 -7.80
N GLN A 431 12.99 -1.57 -8.91
CA GLN A 431 11.75 -2.34 -9.00
C GLN A 431 11.70 -3.08 -10.32
N ASN A 432 11.29 -4.36 -10.29
CA ASN A 432 11.28 -5.26 -11.44
C ASN A 432 9.87 -5.67 -11.88
N LEU A 433 8.85 -5.44 -11.08
CA LEU A 433 7.45 -5.63 -11.44
C LEU A 433 6.78 -4.27 -11.64
N HIS A 434 6.23 -4.04 -12.81
CA HIS A 434 5.58 -2.79 -13.19
C HIS A 434 4.08 -3.04 -13.39
N ALA A 435 3.22 -2.37 -12.62
CA ALA A 435 1.79 -2.33 -12.89
C ALA A 435 1.48 -1.06 -13.67
N ILE A 436 1.04 -1.20 -14.90
CA ILE A 436 0.76 -0.09 -15.82
C ILE A 436 -0.73 0.19 -15.81
N ARG A 437 -1.07 1.36 -15.33
CA ARG A 437 -2.46 1.84 -15.24
C ARG A 437 -2.79 2.74 -16.42
N SER A 438 -3.98 2.60 -16.96
CA SER A 438 -4.51 3.57 -17.91
C SER A 438 -4.88 4.87 -17.19
N SER A 439 -4.42 6.00 -17.69
CA SER A 439 -4.59 7.32 -17.05
C SER A 439 -6.05 7.81 -16.96
N SER A 440 -7.00 7.14 -17.60
CA SER A 440 -8.37 7.61 -17.73
C SER A 440 -9.41 6.84 -16.90
N THR A 441 -9.03 5.71 -16.28
CA THR A 441 -9.98 4.88 -15.55
C THR A 441 -9.32 4.16 -14.40
N SER A 442 -9.85 4.36 -13.19
CA SER A 442 -9.50 3.58 -11.99
C SER A 442 -10.19 2.20 -12.04
N PHE A 443 -9.82 1.34 -13.00
CA PHE A 443 -10.24 -0.05 -12.93
C PHE A 443 -9.35 -0.82 -11.96
N PRO A 444 -9.85 -1.88 -11.32
CA PRO A 444 -9.06 -2.73 -10.45
C PRO A 444 -8.01 -3.57 -11.19
N PHE A 445 -7.89 -3.37 -12.49
CA PHE A 445 -7.01 -4.12 -13.39
C PHE A 445 -5.91 -3.20 -13.93
N ASP A 446 -4.76 -3.25 -13.27
CA ASP A 446 -3.51 -2.80 -13.86
C ASP A 446 -2.94 -3.96 -14.68
N ARG A 447 -2.35 -3.72 -15.84
CA ARG A 447 -1.60 -4.76 -16.54
C ARG A 447 -0.19 -4.84 -15.98
N TYR A 448 0.22 -6.04 -15.61
CA TYR A 448 1.54 -6.27 -15.03
C TYR A 448 2.56 -6.65 -16.10
N ALA A 449 3.71 -5.97 -16.06
CA ALA A 449 4.88 -6.27 -16.87
C ALA A 449 6.07 -6.56 -15.95
N LEU A 450 6.81 -7.65 -16.23
CA LEU A 450 8.10 -7.91 -15.59
C LEU A 450 9.23 -7.23 -16.35
N THR A 451 10.28 -6.89 -15.63
CA THR A 451 11.57 -6.54 -16.23
C THR A 451 12.02 -7.62 -17.19
N SER A 452 12.43 -7.22 -18.39
CA SER A 452 12.86 -8.05 -19.50
C SER A 452 14.00 -7.35 -20.27
N ASN A 453 14.46 -7.92 -21.35
CA ASN A 453 15.41 -7.21 -22.24
C ASN A 453 14.82 -5.94 -22.88
N VAL A 454 13.49 -5.78 -22.89
CA VAL A 454 12.76 -4.62 -23.42
C VAL A 454 12.34 -3.67 -22.31
N VAL A 455 11.77 -4.20 -21.24
CA VAL A 455 11.33 -3.44 -20.07
C VAL A 455 12.45 -3.44 -19.03
N LYS A 456 13.15 -2.31 -18.88
CA LYS A 456 14.28 -2.18 -17.95
C LYS A 456 13.80 -2.01 -16.51
N PRO A 457 14.60 -2.40 -15.49
CA PRO A 457 14.29 -2.11 -14.09
C PRO A 457 14.02 -0.63 -13.87
N GLU A 458 12.95 -0.30 -13.19
CA GLU A 458 12.75 1.06 -12.70
C GLU A 458 13.74 1.35 -11.58
N ARG A 459 14.28 2.56 -11.54
CA ARG A 459 15.24 2.99 -10.52
C ARG A 459 14.84 4.34 -9.96
N ALA A 460 14.88 4.45 -8.64
CA ALA A 460 14.66 5.69 -7.90
C ALA A 460 15.92 6.10 -7.13
N VAL A 461 16.22 7.38 -7.17
CA VAL A 461 17.17 8.03 -6.27
C VAL A 461 16.41 9.07 -5.49
N GLN A 462 16.47 9.00 -4.16
CA GLN A 462 15.75 9.91 -3.28
C GLN A 462 16.69 10.55 -2.28
N TYR A 463 16.49 11.85 -2.07
CA TYR A 463 17.12 12.68 -1.04
C TYR A 463 16.03 13.23 -0.13
N GLY A 464 16.35 13.39 1.14
CA GLY A 464 15.46 14.01 2.12
C GLY A 464 16.23 14.76 3.19
N ILE A 465 15.64 15.83 3.67
CA ILE A 465 16.09 16.57 4.86
C ILE A 465 14.86 16.92 5.68
N GLY A 466 14.99 16.86 7.00
CA GLY A 466 13.85 17.12 7.87
C GLY A 466 14.27 17.67 9.22
N TYR A 467 13.35 18.35 9.86
CA TYR A 467 13.43 18.81 11.23
C TYR A 467 12.22 18.25 11.99
N ALA A 468 12.45 17.74 13.19
CA ALA A 468 11.39 17.25 14.06
C ALA A 468 11.57 17.81 15.48
N GLY A 469 10.45 18.03 16.14
CA GLY A 469 10.44 18.52 17.52
C GLY A 469 9.21 18.07 18.28
N MET A 470 9.30 18.17 19.61
CA MET A 470 8.19 17.91 20.51
C MET A 470 8.28 18.80 21.75
N THR A 471 7.14 19.01 22.43
CA THR A 471 7.11 19.65 23.75
C THR A 471 7.60 18.68 24.85
N ALA A 472 8.13 19.21 25.94
CA ALA A 472 8.70 18.41 27.02
C ALA A 472 7.68 17.45 27.67
N ASP A 473 6.40 17.84 27.70
CA ASP A 473 5.30 17.05 28.21
C ASP A 473 4.75 16.03 27.18
N GLY A 474 5.32 16.01 25.95
CA GLY A 474 4.85 15.16 24.86
C GLY A 474 3.46 15.52 24.32
N MET A 475 2.88 16.65 24.73
CA MET A 475 1.56 17.09 24.31
C MET A 475 1.50 17.37 22.81
N PHE A 476 2.53 18.02 22.28
CA PHE A 476 2.62 18.35 20.86
C PHE A 476 3.91 17.80 20.26
N ASP A 477 3.82 17.32 19.04
CA ASP A 477 4.98 17.05 18.17
C ASP A 477 4.75 17.60 16.77
N TRP A 478 5.85 17.90 16.07
CA TRP A 478 5.81 18.41 14.71
C TRP A 478 6.99 17.93 13.90
N SER A 479 6.82 17.91 12.59
CA SER A 479 7.90 17.68 11.64
C SER A 479 7.71 18.52 10.39
N ALA A 480 8.84 18.89 9.77
CA ALA A 480 8.92 19.49 8.46
C ALA A 480 9.98 18.74 7.66
N GLU A 481 9.59 18.17 6.50
CA GLU A 481 10.49 17.42 5.65
C GLU A 481 10.48 17.96 4.21
N GLY A 482 11.66 18.08 3.60
CA GLY A 482 11.82 18.33 2.18
C GLY A 482 12.38 17.11 1.49
N TYR A 483 11.89 16.79 0.29
CA TYR A 483 12.38 15.67 -0.49
C TYR A 483 12.57 16.00 -1.98
N TYR A 484 13.48 15.27 -2.60
CA TYR A 484 13.67 15.22 -4.05
C TYR A 484 13.84 13.76 -4.47
N LYS A 485 13.06 13.31 -5.47
CA LYS A 485 13.10 11.97 -6.05
C LYS A 485 13.30 12.08 -7.56
N SER A 486 14.25 11.31 -8.08
CA SER A 486 14.49 11.13 -9.52
C SER A 486 14.25 9.68 -9.90
N LEU A 487 13.44 9.47 -10.93
CA LEU A 487 13.04 8.15 -11.43
C LEU A 487 13.58 7.94 -12.84
N ARG A 488 14.01 6.72 -13.13
CA ARG A 488 14.41 6.26 -14.47
C ARG A 488 13.62 5.01 -14.82
N ASN A 489 13.32 4.86 -16.12
CA ASN A 489 12.54 3.74 -16.65
C ASN A 489 11.13 3.67 -16.03
N VAL A 490 10.48 4.83 -15.85
CA VAL A 490 9.04 4.89 -15.60
C VAL A 490 8.31 4.60 -16.89
N TYR A 491 7.23 3.81 -16.81
CA TYR A 491 6.50 3.35 -17.98
C TYR A 491 5.08 3.92 -18.03
N ASP A 492 4.61 4.20 -19.24
CA ASP A 492 3.23 4.59 -19.54
C ASP A 492 2.83 4.04 -20.91
N TYR A 493 1.53 3.92 -21.16
CA TYR A 493 1.03 3.50 -22.46
C TYR A 493 1.38 4.52 -23.56
N GLN A 494 1.71 4.00 -24.73
CA GLN A 494 1.77 4.80 -25.95
C GLN A 494 0.40 5.46 -26.22
N ASP A 495 0.40 6.65 -26.84
CA ASP A 495 -0.83 7.34 -27.21
C ASP A 495 -1.73 6.46 -28.10
N GLY A 496 -3.04 6.47 -27.85
CA GLY A 496 -4.02 5.64 -28.54
C GLY A 496 -4.03 4.16 -28.10
N ARG A 497 -3.18 3.76 -27.15
CA ARG A 497 -3.18 2.39 -26.56
C ARG A 497 -3.83 2.39 -25.18
N THR A 498 -4.49 1.29 -24.86
CA THR A 498 -5.18 1.10 -23.58
C THR A 498 -4.90 -0.30 -23.04
N MET A 499 -5.34 -0.56 -21.80
CA MET A 499 -5.27 -1.87 -21.18
C MET A 499 -6.00 -2.98 -21.99
N PHE A 500 -6.99 -2.61 -22.83
CA PHE A 500 -7.74 -3.54 -23.67
C PHE A 500 -7.07 -3.82 -25.02
N SER A 501 -5.91 -3.23 -25.30
CA SER A 501 -5.16 -3.54 -26.51
C SER A 501 -4.72 -5.00 -26.51
N GLN A 502 -5.08 -5.74 -27.56
CA GLN A 502 -4.86 -7.20 -27.71
C GLN A 502 -3.43 -7.51 -28.18
N VAL A 503 -2.44 -6.97 -27.48
CA VAL A 503 -1.04 -7.15 -27.80
C VAL A 503 -0.24 -7.30 -26.52
N ASN A 504 0.96 -7.86 -26.62
CA ASN A 504 1.88 -7.92 -25.47
C ASN A 504 2.10 -6.52 -24.88
N ILE A 505 2.01 -6.41 -23.55
CA ILE A 505 2.13 -5.14 -22.87
C ILE A 505 3.44 -4.42 -23.20
N GLU A 506 4.52 -5.17 -23.33
CA GLU A 506 5.85 -4.64 -23.63
C GLU A 506 5.94 -3.93 -24.98
N SER A 507 5.02 -4.22 -25.91
CA SER A 507 4.98 -3.58 -27.23
C SER A 507 4.20 -2.26 -27.27
N ILE A 508 3.47 -1.93 -26.20
CA ILE A 508 2.57 -0.76 -26.14
C ILE A 508 2.90 0.22 -25.02
N ILE A 509 3.98 -0.05 -24.26
CA ILE A 509 4.47 0.86 -23.22
C ILE A 509 5.75 1.52 -23.63
N LEU A 510 5.93 2.76 -23.18
CA LEU A 510 7.10 3.58 -23.42
C LEU A 510 7.78 3.89 -22.10
N GLY A 511 9.10 3.76 -22.08
CA GLY A 511 9.91 4.06 -20.91
C GLY A 511 10.47 5.48 -20.92
N GLY A 512 10.54 6.10 -19.76
CA GLY A 512 11.02 7.47 -19.60
C GLY A 512 11.63 7.80 -18.26
N ARG A 513 11.55 9.05 -17.88
CA ARG A 513 12.09 9.58 -16.62
C ARG A 513 11.01 10.32 -15.85
N GLY A 514 11.07 10.21 -14.51
CA GLY A 514 10.23 10.95 -13.59
C GLY A 514 11.06 11.81 -12.64
N ARG A 515 10.44 12.82 -12.08
CA ARG A 515 10.97 13.60 -10.95
C ARG A 515 9.83 14.05 -10.05
N SER A 516 10.03 13.97 -8.76
CA SER A 516 9.11 14.49 -7.76
C SER A 516 9.86 15.21 -6.67
N TYR A 517 9.33 16.30 -6.18
CA TYR A 517 9.89 17.07 -5.07
C TYR A 517 8.79 17.77 -4.30
N GLY A 518 9.01 17.98 -3.01
CA GLY A 518 8.00 18.60 -2.17
C GLY A 518 8.48 18.92 -0.77
N LEU A 519 7.60 19.63 -0.07
CA LEU A 519 7.69 19.97 1.35
C LEU A 519 6.50 19.36 2.08
N GLU A 520 6.77 18.69 3.18
CA GLU A 520 5.79 18.02 4.04
C GLU A 520 5.82 18.63 5.43
N PHE A 521 4.66 18.94 5.99
CA PHE A 521 4.52 19.46 7.34
C PHE A 521 3.52 18.61 8.11
N MET A 522 3.83 18.31 9.34
CA MET A 522 2.98 17.59 10.28
C MET A 522 3.00 18.28 11.62
N PHE A 523 1.82 18.49 12.20
CA PHE A 523 1.66 18.95 13.57
C PHE A 523 0.63 18.07 14.29
N ARG A 524 1.01 17.49 15.43
CA ARG A 524 0.15 16.58 16.20
C ARG A 524 -0.07 17.09 17.62
N LYS A 525 -1.28 16.90 18.09
CA LYS A 525 -1.66 17.00 19.50
C LYS A 525 -1.96 15.59 20.02
N ASN A 526 -1.14 15.12 20.95
CA ASN A 526 -1.13 13.71 21.39
C ASN A 526 -2.00 13.46 22.62
N VAL A 527 -2.15 14.42 23.51
CA VAL A 527 -2.70 14.22 24.86
C VAL A 527 -3.90 15.13 25.12
N GLY A 528 -4.78 14.69 26.01
CA GLY A 528 -5.97 15.40 26.45
C GLY A 528 -7.27 14.92 25.80
N ARG A 529 -8.37 15.63 26.08
CA ARG A 529 -9.69 15.30 25.52
C ARG A 529 -9.77 15.49 24.00
N LEU A 530 -9.03 16.44 23.46
CA LEU A 530 -8.89 16.67 22.02
C LEU A 530 -7.51 16.22 21.60
N THR A 531 -7.45 15.26 20.68
CA THR A 531 -6.23 14.76 20.03
C THR A 531 -6.41 14.78 18.51
N GLY A 532 -5.32 14.81 17.75
CA GLY A 532 -5.42 14.87 16.29
C GLY A 532 -4.16 15.42 15.65
N TRP A 533 -4.26 15.70 14.36
CA TRP A 533 -3.14 16.25 13.59
C TRP A 533 -3.61 17.09 12.41
N ILE A 534 -2.68 17.89 11.93
CA ILE A 534 -2.76 18.66 10.70
C ILE A 534 -1.56 18.22 9.86
N SER A 535 -1.80 17.82 8.62
CA SER A 535 -0.76 17.52 7.66
C SER A 535 -0.92 18.39 6.41
N TYR A 536 0.19 18.87 5.89
CA TYR A 536 0.20 19.64 4.64
C TYR A 536 1.37 19.21 3.76
N THR A 537 1.09 19.04 2.48
CA THR A 537 2.09 18.72 1.45
C THR A 537 2.00 19.72 0.32
N LEU A 538 3.15 20.29 -0.04
CA LEU A 538 3.34 21.05 -1.27
C LEU A 538 4.27 20.25 -2.16
N SER A 539 3.78 19.74 -3.30
CA SER A 539 4.59 18.86 -4.16
C SER A 539 4.44 19.13 -5.65
N ARG A 540 5.37 18.63 -6.42
CA ARG A 540 5.29 18.58 -7.87
C ARG A 540 5.90 17.31 -8.42
N THR A 541 5.12 16.60 -9.26
CA THR A 541 5.55 15.38 -9.94
C THR A 541 5.43 15.56 -11.45
N ARG A 542 6.52 15.30 -12.18
CA ARG A 542 6.59 15.43 -13.63
C ARG A 542 7.23 14.20 -14.26
N THR A 543 6.78 13.88 -15.45
CA THR A 543 7.28 12.77 -16.27
C THR A 543 7.76 13.29 -17.61
N ARG A 544 8.73 12.60 -18.21
CA ARG A 544 9.23 12.83 -19.55
C ARG A 544 9.46 11.49 -20.23
N ILE A 545 8.63 11.16 -21.20
CA ILE A 545 8.68 9.90 -21.95
C ILE A 545 8.83 10.24 -23.43
N PRO A 546 9.87 9.77 -24.13
CA PRO A 546 9.99 9.89 -25.58
C PRO A 546 8.75 9.27 -26.26
N GLY A 547 8.18 9.97 -27.23
CA GLY A 547 6.95 9.54 -27.91
C GLY A 547 5.64 10.01 -27.23
N ILE A 548 5.73 10.71 -26.09
CA ILE A 548 4.59 11.38 -25.44
C ILE A 548 4.93 12.87 -25.32
N ASN A 549 3.99 13.77 -25.70
CA ASN A 549 4.15 15.23 -25.62
C ASN A 549 5.48 15.73 -26.24
N ASP A 550 5.89 15.19 -27.39
CA ASP A 550 7.16 15.49 -28.11
C ASP A 550 8.40 15.28 -27.22
N GLY A 551 8.34 14.35 -26.25
CA GLY A 551 9.42 14.12 -25.31
C GLY A 551 9.72 15.27 -24.35
N ARG A 552 8.78 16.21 -24.17
CA ARG A 552 8.87 17.31 -23.19
C ARG A 552 8.43 16.85 -21.80
N TRP A 553 8.81 17.59 -20.77
CA TRP A 553 8.34 17.36 -19.40
C TRP A 553 6.86 17.77 -19.26
N TYR A 554 6.01 16.87 -18.77
CA TYR A 554 4.60 17.11 -18.44
C TYR A 554 4.28 16.68 -17.00
N ASP A 555 3.19 17.19 -16.44
CA ASP A 555 2.77 16.82 -15.08
C ASP A 555 2.27 15.36 -15.09
N ALA A 556 2.74 14.56 -14.14
CA ALA A 556 2.33 13.16 -14.01
C ALA A 556 0.85 13.08 -13.60
N SER A 557 0.17 11.98 -13.95
CA SER A 557 -1.26 11.80 -13.62
C SER A 557 -1.57 11.89 -12.13
N ASN A 558 -0.61 11.55 -11.30
CA ASN A 558 -0.66 11.60 -9.84
C ASN A 558 -0.10 12.91 -9.23
N ASP A 559 0.17 13.94 -10.04
CA ASP A 559 0.62 15.23 -9.50
C ASP A 559 -0.49 15.94 -8.74
N ARG A 560 -0.24 16.23 -7.46
CA ARG A 560 -1.09 17.06 -6.62
C ARG A 560 -0.26 18.16 -6.01
N ARG A 561 -0.61 19.42 -6.34
CA ARG A 561 0.19 20.57 -5.92
C ARG A 561 0.07 20.84 -4.42
N HIS A 562 -1.15 20.84 -3.93
CA HIS A 562 -1.47 21.09 -2.54
C HIS A 562 -2.32 19.93 -2.01
N ASP A 563 -1.95 19.43 -0.87
CA ASP A 563 -2.71 18.45 -0.12
C ASP A 563 -2.72 18.85 1.36
N LEU A 564 -3.89 18.92 1.97
CA LEU A 564 -4.08 19.29 3.36
C LEU A 564 -5.07 18.34 4.00
N SER A 565 -4.67 17.74 5.11
CA SER A 565 -5.54 16.87 5.90
C SER A 565 -5.58 17.31 7.35
N LEU A 566 -6.77 17.29 7.92
CA LEU A 566 -7.06 17.54 9.33
C LEU A 566 -7.73 16.29 9.88
N ALA A 567 -7.26 15.79 10.99
CA ALA A 567 -7.89 14.69 11.71
C ALA A 567 -7.99 15.03 13.19
N ALA A 568 -9.15 14.87 13.79
CA ALA A 568 -9.38 15.19 15.20
C ALA A 568 -10.30 14.15 15.86
N VAL A 569 -9.99 13.84 17.11
CA VAL A 569 -10.80 13.00 17.99
C VAL A 569 -11.02 13.77 19.29
N PHE A 570 -12.28 13.98 19.65
CA PHE A 570 -12.69 14.64 20.89
C PHE A 570 -13.44 13.69 21.81
N ARG A 571 -12.85 13.37 22.95
CA ARG A 571 -13.47 12.57 24.00
C ARG A 571 -14.43 13.46 24.81
N LEU A 572 -15.71 13.37 24.47
CA LEU A 572 -16.76 14.16 25.12
C LEU A 572 -16.98 13.66 26.55
N SER A 573 -16.99 12.33 26.74
CA SER A 573 -17.11 11.65 28.04
C SER A 573 -16.43 10.28 27.97
N ASP A 574 -16.45 9.50 29.04
CA ASP A 574 -15.92 8.12 29.05
C ASP A 574 -16.69 7.17 28.11
N ARG A 575 -17.89 7.56 27.69
CA ARG A 575 -18.75 6.77 26.80
C ARG A 575 -18.84 7.36 25.41
N TRP A 576 -18.65 8.66 25.21
CA TRP A 576 -18.83 9.34 23.95
C TRP A 576 -17.52 9.89 23.41
N SER A 577 -17.22 9.54 22.18
CA SER A 577 -16.12 10.10 21.39
C SER A 577 -16.66 10.64 20.09
N LEU A 578 -16.28 11.86 19.75
CA LEU A 578 -16.57 12.49 18.46
C LEU A 578 -15.28 12.52 17.64
N SER A 579 -15.38 12.27 16.35
CA SER A 579 -14.22 12.40 15.46
C SER A 579 -14.58 13.07 14.14
N GLY A 580 -13.58 13.72 13.55
CA GLY A 580 -13.73 14.38 12.26
C GLY A 580 -12.44 14.30 11.47
N SER A 581 -12.58 14.19 10.16
CA SER A 581 -11.47 14.36 9.21
C SER A 581 -11.89 15.26 8.07
N TRP A 582 -11.02 16.19 7.71
CA TRP A 582 -11.22 17.04 6.55
C TRP A 582 -10.00 16.95 5.66
N ILE A 583 -10.25 16.80 4.35
CA ILE A 583 -9.21 16.72 3.33
C ILE A 583 -9.45 17.81 2.27
N PHE A 584 -8.35 18.33 1.75
CA PHE A 584 -8.32 19.17 0.56
C PHE A 584 -7.15 18.73 -0.31
N SER A 585 -7.40 18.48 -1.60
CA SER A 585 -6.36 18.19 -2.58
C SER A 585 -6.62 18.98 -3.85
N SER A 586 -5.59 19.63 -4.39
CA SER A 586 -5.70 20.27 -5.70
C SER A 586 -5.95 19.23 -6.80
N GLY A 587 -6.66 19.65 -7.86
CA GLY A 587 -7.04 18.79 -8.97
C GLY A 587 -5.83 18.09 -9.61
N GLN A 588 -6.03 16.83 -9.97
CA GLN A 588 -5.03 16.02 -10.67
C GLN A 588 -5.02 16.32 -12.17
N PRO A 589 -3.89 16.11 -12.85
CA PRO A 589 -3.79 16.26 -14.29
C PRO A 589 -4.76 15.36 -15.06
N LEU A 590 -5.29 15.90 -16.14
CA LEU A 590 -6.28 15.28 -16.99
C LEU A 590 -5.91 15.50 -18.47
N THR A 591 -6.07 14.48 -19.29
CA THR A 591 -6.00 14.58 -20.75
C THR A 591 -7.37 14.94 -21.29
N ALA A 592 -7.49 16.09 -21.94
CA ALA A 592 -8.73 16.56 -22.55
C ALA A 592 -8.53 16.79 -24.05
N PRO A 593 -9.57 16.62 -24.88
CA PRO A 593 -9.49 16.91 -26.30
C PRO A 593 -9.42 18.44 -26.55
N ASP A 594 -8.57 18.83 -27.47
CA ASP A 594 -8.40 20.23 -27.90
C ASP A 594 -9.23 20.53 -29.15
N VAL A 595 -9.40 19.54 -30.01
CA VAL A 595 -10.10 19.66 -31.28
C VAL A 595 -11.07 18.48 -31.47
N LYS A 596 -12.25 18.77 -32.00
CA LYS A 596 -13.23 17.82 -32.47
C LYS A 596 -13.38 17.97 -34.00
N TYR A 597 -13.38 16.86 -34.72
CA TYR A 597 -13.67 16.82 -36.14
C TYR A 597 -14.48 15.59 -36.50
N GLU A 598 -15.17 15.62 -37.61
CA GLU A 598 -15.89 14.47 -38.15
C GLU A 598 -15.11 13.80 -39.28
N LEU A 599 -15.03 12.48 -39.23
CA LEU A 599 -14.47 11.64 -40.27
C LEU A 599 -15.47 10.55 -40.59
N ASP A 600 -16.01 10.56 -41.84
CA ASP A 600 -17.00 9.61 -42.33
C ASP A 600 -18.23 9.45 -41.41
N GLY A 601 -18.74 10.58 -40.87
CA GLY A 601 -19.88 10.59 -39.94
C GLY A 601 -19.56 10.14 -38.51
N THR A 602 -18.28 9.89 -38.20
CA THR A 602 -17.80 9.54 -36.87
C THR A 602 -17.11 10.72 -36.22
N THR A 603 -17.53 11.08 -35.02
CA THR A 603 -16.85 12.11 -34.21
C THR A 603 -15.49 11.61 -33.76
N CYS A 604 -14.45 12.37 -34.10
CA CYS A 604 -13.08 12.14 -33.69
C CYS A 604 -12.60 13.27 -32.79
N TYR A 605 -11.91 12.90 -31.71
CA TYR A 605 -11.28 13.86 -30.81
C TYR A 605 -9.76 13.84 -30.98
N TYR A 606 -9.17 15.02 -31.08
CA TYR A 606 -7.72 15.21 -31.11
C TYR A 606 -7.22 15.74 -29.78
N TYR A 607 -6.18 15.11 -29.24
CA TYR A 607 -5.55 15.43 -27.98
C TYR A 607 -4.12 15.91 -28.25
N SER A 608 -3.85 17.20 -28.08
CA SER A 608 -2.53 17.76 -28.34
C SER A 608 -1.52 17.50 -27.21
N GLN A 609 -2.03 17.33 -25.99
CA GLN A 609 -1.20 17.15 -24.81
C GLN A 609 -1.79 16.13 -23.84
N ARG A 610 -0.98 15.15 -23.43
CA ARG A 610 -1.30 14.30 -22.29
C ARG A 610 -1.18 15.11 -21.00
N ASN A 611 -2.19 15.02 -20.12
CA ASN A 611 -2.22 15.70 -18.82
C ASN A 611 -2.11 17.24 -18.92
N GLY A 612 -2.62 17.84 -19.99
CA GLY A 612 -2.58 19.29 -20.23
C GLY A 612 -3.54 20.10 -19.35
N TYR A 613 -4.55 19.47 -18.79
CA TYR A 613 -5.60 20.09 -17.98
C TYR A 613 -5.62 19.53 -16.56
N ARG A 614 -6.44 20.08 -15.68
CA ARG A 614 -6.64 19.59 -14.30
C ARG A 614 -8.11 19.42 -13.97
N THR A 615 -8.41 18.39 -13.19
CA THR A 615 -9.74 18.20 -12.59
C THR A 615 -10.01 19.30 -11.55
N PRO A 616 -11.26 19.56 -11.18
CA PRO A 616 -11.58 20.37 -10.02
C PRO A 616 -10.92 19.83 -8.74
N PRO A 617 -10.63 20.72 -7.75
CA PRO A 617 -10.07 20.29 -6.49
C PRO A 617 -11.06 19.40 -5.72
N VAL A 618 -10.50 18.45 -4.99
CA VAL A 618 -11.24 17.53 -4.11
C VAL A 618 -11.20 18.09 -2.68
N HIS A 619 -12.34 18.16 -2.01
CA HIS A 619 -12.36 18.36 -0.56
C HIS A 619 -13.58 17.69 0.06
N ARG A 620 -13.45 17.24 1.30
CA ARG A 620 -14.46 16.46 1.99
C ARG A 620 -14.31 16.57 3.49
N LEU A 621 -15.45 16.61 4.19
CA LEU A 621 -15.53 16.52 5.65
C LEU A 621 -16.25 15.22 6.01
N ASP A 622 -15.59 14.39 6.80
CA ASP A 622 -16.16 13.18 7.37
C ASP A 622 -16.28 13.35 8.88
N LEU A 623 -17.41 12.95 9.45
CA LEU A 623 -17.70 13.09 10.88
C LEU A 623 -18.15 11.74 11.45
N SER A 624 -17.84 11.49 12.72
CA SER A 624 -18.38 10.33 13.40
C SER A 624 -18.56 10.57 14.91
N ALA A 625 -19.53 9.85 15.48
CA ALA A 625 -19.78 9.79 16.90
C ALA A 625 -19.83 8.34 17.34
N THR A 626 -19.05 7.99 18.35
CA THR A 626 -18.96 6.62 18.88
C THR A 626 -19.43 6.60 20.32
N TRP A 627 -20.38 5.71 20.63
CA TRP A 627 -20.86 5.45 21.97
C TRP A 627 -20.46 4.06 22.43
N THR A 628 -19.70 3.98 23.52
CA THR A 628 -19.22 2.74 24.10
C THR A 628 -19.90 2.50 25.45
N ARG A 629 -20.43 1.33 25.65
CA ARG A 629 -21.03 0.88 26.92
C ARG A 629 -20.25 -0.34 27.43
N PRO A 630 -19.40 -0.15 28.45
CA PRO A 630 -18.78 -1.28 29.15
C PRO A 630 -19.86 -2.15 29.80
N GLY A 631 -19.73 -3.46 29.66
CA GLY A 631 -20.61 -4.44 30.25
C GLY A 631 -19.84 -5.41 31.18
N ARG A 632 -20.55 -6.27 31.87
CA ARG A 632 -19.91 -7.26 32.76
C ARG A 632 -19.24 -8.40 32.00
N HIS A 633 -19.81 -8.79 30.87
CA HIS A 633 -19.32 -9.90 30.01
C HIS A 633 -19.01 -9.45 28.62
N PHE A 634 -19.71 -8.41 28.13
CA PHE A 634 -19.52 -7.90 26.78
C PHE A 634 -19.55 -6.38 26.79
N ASP A 635 -18.58 -5.78 26.13
CA ASP A 635 -18.62 -4.37 25.80
C ASP A 635 -19.40 -4.17 24.51
N THR A 636 -20.19 -3.11 24.43
CA THR A 636 -20.95 -2.78 23.24
C THR A 636 -20.60 -1.38 22.74
N GLN A 637 -20.54 -1.22 21.43
CA GLN A 637 -20.20 0.04 20.80
C GLN A 637 -21.13 0.31 19.63
N TRP A 638 -21.71 1.49 19.60
CA TRP A 638 -22.39 2.06 18.46
C TRP A 638 -21.53 3.15 17.83
N SER A 639 -21.37 3.10 16.51
CA SER A 639 -20.70 4.15 15.77
C SER A 639 -21.64 4.71 14.71
N PHE A 640 -21.79 6.04 14.71
CA PHE A 640 -22.58 6.79 13.75
C PHE A 640 -21.63 7.65 12.94
N GLY A 641 -21.70 7.55 11.63
CA GLY A 641 -20.80 8.26 10.73
C GLY A 641 -21.56 9.02 9.64
N ILE A 642 -20.95 10.08 9.16
CA ILE A 642 -21.39 10.82 7.98
C ILE A 642 -20.14 11.03 7.14
N TYR A 643 -20.10 10.36 6.00
CA TYR A 643 -19.10 10.60 4.97
C TYR A 643 -19.56 11.76 4.09
N ASN A 644 -18.64 12.68 3.78
CA ASN A 644 -18.91 13.84 2.94
C ASN A 644 -20.07 14.72 3.49
N ALA A 645 -19.94 15.21 4.71
CA ALA A 645 -20.99 15.85 5.49
C ALA A 645 -21.65 17.06 4.81
N TYR A 646 -20.95 17.77 3.92
CA TYR A 646 -21.54 18.89 3.15
C TYR A 646 -21.90 18.51 1.70
N CYS A 647 -21.98 17.19 1.39
CA CYS A 647 -22.51 16.65 0.14
C CYS A 647 -21.84 17.21 -1.14
N ARG A 648 -20.52 17.35 -1.16
CA ARG A 648 -19.79 17.79 -2.34
C ARG A 648 -19.62 16.64 -3.32
N TYR A 649 -19.98 16.85 -4.56
CA TYR A 649 -19.73 15.89 -5.65
C TYR A 649 -18.29 16.05 -6.15
N ASN A 650 -17.37 15.30 -5.55
CA ASN A 650 -15.96 15.25 -5.96
C ASN A 650 -15.80 14.48 -7.27
N PRO A 651 -14.87 14.89 -8.16
CA PRO A 651 -14.64 14.20 -9.43
C PRO A 651 -14.10 12.77 -9.19
N TYR A 652 -14.78 11.78 -9.78
CA TYR A 652 -14.32 10.41 -9.89
C TYR A 652 -13.79 10.14 -11.29
N ILE A 653 -14.60 10.39 -12.31
CA ILE A 653 -14.23 10.32 -13.72
C ILE A 653 -14.69 11.61 -14.40
N VAL A 654 -13.83 12.14 -15.26
CA VAL A 654 -14.19 13.21 -16.19
C VAL A 654 -14.02 12.66 -17.59
N TYR A 655 -15.08 12.64 -18.36
CA TYR A 655 -15.08 12.24 -19.75
C TYR A 655 -15.69 13.33 -20.64
N PHE A 656 -15.51 13.19 -21.93
CA PHE A 656 -15.94 14.18 -22.90
C PHE A 656 -16.97 13.55 -23.83
N GLU A 657 -18.05 14.28 -24.08
CA GLU A 657 -19.12 13.88 -24.98
C GLU A 657 -19.60 15.07 -25.82
N ASP A 658 -20.37 14.80 -26.86
CA ASP A 658 -20.98 15.83 -27.69
C ASP A 658 -21.96 16.66 -26.86
N ASP A 659 -21.94 17.98 -27.04
CA ASP A 659 -22.89 18.88 -26.38
C ASP A 659 -24.19 18.89 -27.16
N PRO A 660 -25.30 18.34 -26.61
CA PRO A 660 -26.58 18.32 -27.30
C PRO A 660 -27.13 19.71 -27.67
N SER A 661 -26.69 20.74 -26.97
CA SER A 661 -27.11 22.13 -27.20
C SER A 661 -26.30 22.84 -28.30
N LYS A 662 -25.16 22.28 -28.69
CA LYS A 662 -24.22 22.83 -29.68
C LYS A 662 -23.68 21.72 -30.57
N PRO A 663 -24.19 21.52 -31.82
CA PRO A 663 -23.77 20.40 -32.65
C PRO A 663 -22.27 20.25 -32.89
N SER A 664 -21.54 21.36 -32.87
CA SER A 664 -20.06 21.37 -32.97
C SER A 664 -19.36 21.40 -31.61
N GLY A 665 -20.11 21.40 -30.52
CA GLY A 665 -19.56 21.56 -29.15
C GLY A 665 -19.24 20.23 -28.48
N THR A 666 -18.27 20.28 -27.58
CA THR A 666 -17.93 19.18 -26.66
C THR A 666 -18.12 19.67 -25.24
N ARG A 667 -18.71 18.86 -24.38
CA ARG A 667 -18.81 19.14 -22.95
C ARG A 667 -18.02 18.15 -22.13
N ALA A 668 -17.41 18.63 -21.06
CA ALA A 668 -16.83 17.78 -20.03
C ALA A 668 -17.93 17.34 -19.05
N VAL A 669 -18.07 16.06 -18.85
CA VAL A 669 -19.02 15.47 -17.89
C VAL A 669 -18.23 14.89 -16.72
N GLN A 670 -18.53 15.39 -15.53
CA GLN A 670 -17.98 14.87 -14.30
C GLN A 670 -18.94 13.86 -13.68
N GLN A 671 -18.46 12.65 -13.45
CA GLN A 671 -19.14 11.67 -12.60
C GLN A 671 -18.52 11.69 -11.21
N SER A 672 -19.37 11.57 -10.19
CA SER A 672 -19.00 11.47 -8.78
C SER A 672 -19.61 10.21 -8.19
N LEU A 673 -18.89 9.48 -7.36
CA LEU A 673 -19.39 8.24 -6.77
C LEU A 673 -20.31 8.50 -5.58
N PHE A 674 -19.94 9.44 -4.71
CA PHE A 674 -20.62 9.64 -3.45
C PHE A 674 -20.97 11.11 -3.23
N GLY A 675 -22.21 11.34 -2.81
CA GLY A 675 -22.64 12.52 -2.10
C GLY A 675 -22.48 12.34 -0.58
N LEU A 676 -23.45 12.82 0.20
CA LEU A 676 -23.51 12.55 1.62
C LEU A 676 -23.93 11.09 1.86
N VAL A 677 -23.12 10.36 2.65
CA VAL A 677 -23.41 8.96 3.00
C VAL A 677 -23.42 8.79 4.51
N PRO A 678 -24.59 8.54 5.12
CA PRO A 678 -24.68 8.18 6.52
C PRO A 678 -24.21 6.73 6.73
N SER A 679 -23.66 6.45 7.89
CA SER A 679 -23.27 5.08 8.27
C SER A 679 -23.60 4.83 9.74
N ILE A 680 -23.89 3.56 10.04
CA ILE A 680 -24.06 3.07 11.39
C ILE A 680 -23.42 1.70 11.49
N SER A 681 -22.77 1.46 12.61
CA SER A 681 -22.27 0.10 12.93
C SER A 681 -22.48 -0.21 14.42
N TYR A 682 -22.64 -1.49 14.70
CA TYR A 682 -22.77 -2.04 16.04
C TYR A 682 -21.69 -3.09 16.25
N THR A 683 -20.93 -2.95 17.31
CA THR A 683 -19.86 -3.89 17.69
C THR A 683 -20.14 -4.43 19.09
N ILE A 684 -19.98 -5.74 19.26
CA ILE A 684 -19.93 -6.43 20.53
C ILE A 684 -18.54 -7.02 20.71
N LYS A 685 -17.96 -6.87 21.89
CA LYS A 685 -16.64 -7.40 22.27
C LYS A 685 -16.75 -8.19 23.56
N LEU A 686 -16.05 -9.35 23.60
CA LEU A 686 -15.89 -10.19 24.77
C LEU A 686 -14.87 -9.60 25.72
#